data_a70e75b86c3f0503c4d59e4af4c67f08
#
_entry.id   a70e75b86c3f0503c4d59e4af4c67f08
#
_cell.length_a   1.000
_cell.length_b   1.000
_cell.length_c   1.000
_cell.angle_alpha   90.00
_cell.angle_beta   90.00
_cell.angle_gamma   90.00
#
_symmetry.space_group_name_H-M   'P 1'
#
loop_
_entity.id
_entity.type
_entity.pdbx_description
1 polymer ?
#
loop_
_entity_poly.entity_id
_entity_poly.type
_entity_poly.pdbx_seq_one_letter_code
_entity_poly.pdbx_strand_id
1 'polypeptide(L)'
;MATDACIAAIRAAAPTRQFTPDELVSITEEVQRQVREQMALGKTPRAAKATVATAMQAEAKAAAARAKWSAYNDILKMADREAENRPAYAMLSDTGGGTTRNYATSVENSHKALLGDLLYRQQAELKAAKVDKRVLSRDPVWENKLAAELDRREDPTRGPSTGDKSAEDAARILGKTLDASRAMQNRQGAFIGKVEGYMPQAWDMWKARGDGSEAAYAKWKEIFGKNRDKDFAGLLPQQIEAKLRGQWQAIKSGVFGSIGDAGGHYDLGARVSQSRTINFNTAADWVAANRAYGIGGIADAVSAHADRAARNTAVMEMFGNKPKQLFDALREKKMNAAHALNTEAGNKIGDALKASRNSSLFGDVTGIHDIPGDHRISTINANVRALSQMIHLGSILAGGQALIHIPLNAMAHRLTGGSFLEGMATQLRGVFGKDQDMAHAVHAGSDALLQSTIRRFHSDDGSVGQRMAGFVNSFYKATGFSGFMDNQKGALGVALTHYLGRAAGKTFDQLDPRWQTSLTRYGIEAPEWDVARAFAQKASDGRMHVIPADIADAGVARKFQNYVTGHVAQGANEPTAWARNVVVGGTRAGTPAGEIARYLTQFKSFAVTMMQRQFGSLLRGGVDVPGIMLLASSAMGMGFIGGQLHGLLTNQHQNMPTDAEGWVKLLTDSAVRGGVFGLLGDAMLRDGMRSGSDVAKQLVGPVGEPLVDLIGALNNVRQGPGEGSRTTRGQEAIEGVHKVLGDITPNFWATSAVYNYLFPYMVANTLHPGAVQRHQEVMRKNNQSWYIPPSP
;
A
#
# COMPACT_ATOMS: atom_id res chain seq x y z
N MET A 1 -46.32 9.48 12.65
CA MET A 1 -46.17 8.14 12.05
C MET A 1 -46.12 8.15 10.51
N ALA A 2 -47.02 8.80 9.79
CA ALA A 2 -46.99 8.81 8.32
C ALA A 2 -45.91 9.72 7.72
N THR A 3 -45.62 10.80 8.39
CA THR A 3 -44.59 11.78 8.07
C THR A 3 -43.21 11.20 8.28
N ASP A 4 -43.05 10.35 9.30
CA ASP A 4 -41.76 9.73 9.63
C ASP A 4 -41.30 8.75 8.55
N ALA A 5 -42.24 8.00 7.95
CA ALA A 5 -41.90 7.08 6.85
C ALA A 5 -41.48 7.85 5.57
N CYS A 6 -42.13 9.00 5.29
CA CYS A 6 -41.73 9.84 4.15
C CYS A 6 -40.40 10.55 4.42
N ILE A 7 -40.17 11.05 5.63
CA ILE A 7 -38.87 11.64 6.03
C ILE A 7 -37.78 10.59 6.01
N ALA A 8 -38.05 9.36 6.48
CA ALA A 8 -37.11 8.26 6.38
C ALA A 8 -36.78 7.90 4.93
N ALA A 9 -37.76 7.90 4.03
CA ALA A 9 -37.54 7.68 2.60
C ALA A 9 -36.71 8.80 1.96
N ILE A 10 -36.94 10.07 2.32
CA ILE A 10 -36.14 11.21 1.85
C ILE A 10 -34.72 11.15 2.38
N ARG A 11 -34.53 10.83 3.66
CA ARG A 11 -33.20 10.62 4.26
C ARG A 11 -32.46 9.44 3.63
N ALA A 12 -33.16 8.35 3.32
CA ALA A 12 -32.60 7.20 2.62
C ALA A 12 -32.19 7.52 1.19
N ALA A 13 -32.94 8.43 0.51
CA ALA A 13 -32.60 8.87 -0.85
C ALA A 13 -31.51 9.96 -0.89
N ALA A 14 -31.30 10.71 0.20
CA ALA A 14 -30.24 11.72 0.34
C ALA A 14 -29.40 11.49 1.61
N PRO A 15 -28.67 10.38 1.70
CA PRO A 15 -28.02 9.92 2.94
C PRO A 15 -26.87 10.83 3.40
N THR A 16 -26.39 11.72 2.53
CA THR A 16 -25.30 12.66 2.84
C THR A 16 -25.78 14.03 3.30
N ARG A 17 -27.09 14.32 3.17
CA ARG A 17 -27.65 15.61 3.53
C ARG A 17 -28.10 15.59 4.99
N GLN A 18 -27.55 16.48 5.80
CA GLN A 18 -28.10 16.81 7.10
C GLN A 18 -29.18 17.86 6.88
N PHE A 19 -30.40 17.54 7.29
CA PHE A 19 -31.53 18.46 7.24
C PHE A 19 -31.57 19.27 8.52
N THR A 20 -31.72 20.57 8.41
CA THR A 20 -31.96 21.43 9.55
C THR A 20 -33.38 21.18 10.12
N PRO A 21 -33.66 21.54 11.38
CA PRO A 21 -35.02 21.43 11.94
C PRO A 21 -36.08 22.12 11.10
N ASP A 22 -35.77 23.32 10.59
CA ASP A 22 -36.70 24.10 9.76
C ASP A 22 -36.96 23.43 8.40
N GLU A 23 -35.94 22.86 7.78
CA GLU A 23 -36.11 22.06 6.55
C GLU A 23 -37.00 20.83 6.80
N LEU A 24 -36.84 20.15 7.94
CA LEU A 24 -37.67 19.00 8.29
C LEU A 24 -39.13 19.41 8.53
N VAL A 25 -39.40 20.59 9.13
CA VAL A 25 -40.75 21.13 9.26
C VAL A 25 -41.36 21.42 7.89
N SER A 26 -40.64 22.13 7.02
CA SER A 26 -41.07 22.45 5.65
C SER A 26 -41.35 21.19 4.82
N ILE A 27 -40.47 20.17 4.89
CA ILE A 27 -40.68 18.89 4.24
C ILE A 27 -41.95 18.20 4.79
N THR A 28 -42.15 18.26 6.09
CA THR A 28 -43.30 17.66 6.74
C THR A 28 -44.63 18.29 6.25
N GLU A 29 -44.67 19.62 6.19
CA GLU A 29 -45.81 20.37 5.70
C GLU A 29 -46.13 20.05 4.22
N GLU A 30 -45.10 19.99 3.39
CA GLU A 30 -45.24 19.67 1.98
C GLU A 30 -45.74 18.22 1.76
N VAL A 31 -45.20 17.26 2.52
CA VAL A 31 -45.69 15.87 2.50
C VAL A 31 -47.17 15.80 2.88
N GLN A 32 -47.56 16.52 3.94
CA GLN A 32 -48.95 16.56 4.38
C GLN A 32 -49.88 17.22 3.35
N ARG A 33 -49.39 18.26 2.67
CA ARG A 33 -50.13 18.94 1.61
C ARG A 33 -50.38 17.96 0.46
N GLN A 34 -49.34 17.32 -0.04
CA GLN A 34 -49.45 16.35 -1.15
C GLN A 34 -50.33 15.15 -0.81
N VAL A 35 -50.23 14.63 0.41
CA VAL A 35 -51.14 13.53 0.87
C VAL A 35 -52.58 13.97 0.83
N ARG A 36 -52.93 15.19 1.31
CA ARG A 36 -54.27 15.73 1.24
C ARG A 36 -54.76 15.86 -0.19
N GLU A 37 -53.93 16.32 -1.11
CA GLU A 37 -54.26 16.43 -2.55
C GLU A 37 -54.57 15.05 -3.16
N GLN A 38 -53.77 14.04 -2.84
CA GLN A 38 -54.02 12.66 -3.32
C GLN A 38 -55.28 12.07 -2.72
N MET A 39 -55.63 12.43 -1.49
CA MET A 39 -56.88 11.99 -0.87
C MET A 39 -58.07 12.71 -1.51
N ALA A 40 -57.95 14.00 -1.87
CA ALA A 40 -58.97 14.74 -2.58
C ALA A 40 -59.23 14.16 -3.99
N LEU A 41 -58.26 13.48 -4.56
CA LEU A 41 -58.40 12.72 -5.82
C LEU A 41 -59.01 11.31 -5.62
N GLY A 42 -59.57 11.04 -4.44
CA GLY A 42 -60.28 9.78 -4.14
C GLY A 42 -59.43 8.62 -3.66
N LYS A 43 -58.13 8.84 -3.40
CA LYS A 43 -57.32 7.77 -2.85
C LYS A 43 -57.53 7.57 -1.38
N THR A 44 -57.47 6.31 -0.92
CA THR A 44 -57.47 6.01 0.50
C THR A 44 -56.23 6.62 1.19
N PRO A 45 -56.25 6.96 2.46
CA PRO A 45 -55.09 7.53 3.18
C PRO A 45 -53.81 6.72 3.03
N ARG A 46 -53.92 5.39 2.99
CA ARG A 46 -52.76 4.47 2.80
C ARG A 46 -52.20 4.56 1.37
N ALA A 47 -53.08 4.59 0.35
CA ALA A 47 -52.68 4.72 -1.03
C ALA A 47 -52.12 6.11 -1.35
N ALA A 48 -52.71 7.18 -0.81
CA ALA A 48 -52.20 8.54 -0.95
C ALA A 48 -50.78 8.69 -0.38
N LYS A 49 -50.54 8.16 0.82
CA LYS A 49 -49.22 8.15 1.46
C LYS A 49 -48.19 7.38 0.65
N ALA A 50 -48.52 6.19 0.15
CA ALA A 50 -47.62 5.39 -0.70
C ALA A 50 -47.27 6.12 -1.99
N THR A 51 -48.25 6.76 -2.64
CA THR A 51 -48.02 7.55 -3.85
C THR A 51 -47.08 8.73 -3.60
N VAL A 52 -47.26 9.50 -2.53
CA VAL A 52 -46.42 10.65 -2.18
C VAL A 52 -45.02 10.20 -1.81
N ALA A 53 -44.89 9.15 -1.02
CA ALA A 53 -43.59 8.58 -0.66
C ALA A 53 -42.79 8.12 -1.90
N THR A 54 -43.44 7.48 -2.84
CA THR A 54 -42.81 7.07 -4.10
C THR A 54 -42.40 8.27 -4.97
N ALA A 55 -43.25 9.29 -5.08
CA ALA A 55 -42.95 10.50 -5.83
C ALA A 55 -41.77 11.28 -5.24
N MET A 56 -41.76 11.47 -3.93
CA MET A 56 -40.65 12.15 -3.24
C MET A 56 -39.34 11.37 -3.29
N GLN A 57 -39.41 10.06 -3.28
CA GLN A 57 -38.25 9.21 -3.45
C GLN A 57 -37.67 9.32 -4.87
N ALA A 58 -38.54 9.39 -5.89
CA ALA A 58 -38.13 9.60 -7.26
C ALA A 58 -37.50 10.98 -7.46
N GLU A 59 -38.09 12.02 -6.86
CA GLU A 59 -37.59 13.39 -6.92
C GLU A 59 -36.23 13.54 -6.20
N ALA A 60 -36.08 12.95 -5.03
CA ALA A 60 -34.81 12.92 -4.32
C ALA A 60 -33.72 12.17 -5.11
N LYS A 61 -34.06 11.06 -5.76
CA LYS A 61 -33.18 10.36 -6.68
C LYS A 61 -32.78 11.22 -7.89
N ALA A 62 -33.74 11.96 -8.47
CA ALA A 62 -33.47 12.85 -9.59
C ALA A 62 -32.60 14.06 -9.16
N ALA A 63 -32.85 14.64 -8.00
CA ALA A 63 -32.00 15.68 -7.43
C ALA A 63 -30.57 15.19 -7.16
N ALA A 64 -30.46 14.01 -6.60
CA ALA A 64 -29.17 13.35 -6.39
C ALA A 64 -28.44 13.06 -7.72
N ALA A 65 -29.16 12.64 -8.76
CA ALA A 65 -28.58 12.44 -10.09
C ALA A 65 -28.10 13.77 -10.72
N ARG A 66 -28.87 14.88 -10.54
CA ARG A 66 -28.46 16.22 -11.00
C ARG A 66 -27.20 16.70 -10.25
N ALA A 67 -27.11 16.48 -8.94
CA ALA A 67 -25.92 16.81 -8.15
C ALA A 67 -24.68 16.01 -8.63
N LYS A 68 -24.86 14.74 -8.98
CA LYS A 68 -23.80 13.90 -9.61
C LYS A 68 -23.32 14.48 -10.92
N TRP A 69 -24.22 14.93 -11.77
CA TRP A 69 -23.90 15.55 -13.05
C TRP A 69 -23.14 16.86 -12.86
N SER A 70 -23.56 17.70 -11.92
CA SER A 70 -22.86 18.93 -11.60
C SER A 70 -21.44 18.64 -11.11
N ALA A 71 -21.29 17.73 -10.14
CA ALA A 71 -19.98 17.33 -9.62
C ALA A 71 -19.08 16.73 -10.72
N TYR A 72 -19.64 15.93 -11.62
CA TYR A 72 -18.90 15.38 -12.77
C TYR A 72 -18.44 16.49 -13.72
N ASN A 73 -19.30 17.46 -14.05
CA ASN A 73 -18.93 18.60 -14.88
C ASN A 73 -17.87 19.49 -14.24
N ASP A 74 -17.93 19.69 -12.93
CA ASP A 74 -16.92 20.45 -12.21
C ASP A 74 -15.57 19.74 -12.20
N ILE A 75 -15.56 18.41 -12.07
CA ILE A 75 -14.35 17.57 -12.20
C ILE A 75 -13.82 17.64 -13.63
N LEU A 76 -14.68 17.61 -14.66
CA LEU A 76 -14.25 17.78 -16.05
C LEU A 76 -13.58 19.14 -16.27
N LYS A 77 -14.19 20.24 -15.77
CA LYS A 77 -13.62 21.59 -15.87
C LYS A 77 -12.30 21.71 -15.10
N MET A 78 -12.21 21.08 -13.93
CA MET A 78 -10.97 21.02 -13.15
C MET A 78 -9.90 20.21 -13.89
N ALA A 79 -10.28 19.06 -14.43
CA ALA A 79 -9.38 18.19 -15.18
C ALA A 79 -8.89 18.85 -16.47
N ASP A 80 -9.72 19.65 -17.14
CA ASP A 80 -9.31 20.45 -18.30
C ASP A 80 -8.24 21.48 -17.95
N ARG A 81 -8.41 22.18 -16.84
CA ARG A 81 -7.42 23.15 -16.35
C ARG A 81 -6.12 22.46 -15.90
N GLU A 82 -6.23 21.31 -15.25
CA GLU A 82 -5.04 20.59 -14.75
C GLU A 82 -4.35 19.77 -15.85
N ALA A 83 -5.06 19.33 -16.87
CA ALA A 83 -4.48 18.60 -18.00
C ALA A 83 -3.45 19.42 -18.79
N GLU A 84 -3.48 20.74 -18.71
CA GLU A 84 -2.44 21.60 -19.27
C GLU A 84 -1.14 21.51 -18.50
N ASN A 85 -1.23 21.30 -17.19
CA ASN A 85 -0.11 21.40 -16.24
C ASN A 85 0.48 20.05 -15.79
N ARG A 86 -0.30 18.96 -15.87
CA ARG A 86 0.20 17.62 -15.50
C ARG A 86 -0.38 16.50 -16.35
N PRO A 87 0.38 15.43 -16.63
CA PRO A 87 -0.13 14.28 -17.37
C PRO A 87 -1.09 13.43 -16.53
N ALA A 88 -2.06 12.76 -17.18
CA ALA A 88 -3.06 11.94 -16.49
C ALA A 88 -2.49 10.84 -15.58
N TYR A 89 -1.34 10.27 -15.94
CA TYR A 89 -0.70 9.25 -15.09
C TYR A 89 -0.10 9.84 -13.79
N ALA A 90 0.25 11.14 -13.77
CA ALA A 90 0.67 11.81 -12.53
C ALA A 90 -0.52 12.02 -11.57
N MET A 91 -1.75 12.00 -12.07
CA MET A 91 -2.95 11.97 -11.23
C MET A 91 -3.17 10.59 -10.57
N LEU A 92 -2.66 9.53 -11.17
CA LEU A 92 -2.74 8.18 -10.62
C LEU A 92 -1.66 7.93 -9.55
N SER A 93 -0.42 8.32 -9.85
CA SER A 93 0.74 8.06 -9.00
C SER A 93 1.74 9.21 -9.11
N ASP A 94 2.43 9.55 -8.02
CA ASP A 94 3.48 10.55 -8.06
C ASP A 94 4.63 10.10 -8.95
N THR A 95 4.90 10.85 -10.01
CA THR A 95 5.96 10.57 -10.98
C THR A 95 7.27 11.30 -10.66
N GLY A 96 7.34 12.00 -9.53
CA GLY A 96 8.52 12.73 -9.10
C GLY A 96 8.79 14.06 -9.82
N GLY A 97 8.19 14.30 -10.98
CA GLY A 97 8.36 15.53 -11.76
C GLY A 97 7.44 16.67 -11.34
N GLY A 98 7.59 17.84 -12.00
CA GLY A 98 6.69 18.98 -11.90
C GLY A 98 6.74 19.79 -10.62
N THR A 99 6.58 21.08 -10.77
CA THR A 99 6.52 22.08 -9.67
C THR A 99 5.14 22.72 -9.54
N THR A 100 4.23 22.39 -10.45
CA THR A 100 2.91 23.00 -10.51
C THR A 100 1.99 22.56 -9.37
N ARG A 101 0.97 23.38 -9.13
CA ARG A 101 -0.06 23.10 -8.12
C ARG A 101 -0.65 21.70 -8.30
N ASN A 102 -0.88 21.00 -7.19
CA ASN A 102 -1.45 19.66 -7.12
C ASN A 102 -0.67 18.54 -7.83
N TYR A 103 0.55 18.78 -8.32
CA TYR A 103 1.28 17.77 -9.08
C TYR A 103 1.53 16.47 -8.29
N ALA A 104 1.83 16.58 -7.00
CA ALA A 104 2.06 15.44 -6.12
C ALA A 104 0.77 14.83 -5.54
N THR A 105 -0.37 15.50 -5.69
CA THR A 105 -1.66 14.95 -5.29
C THR A 105 -2.09 13.89 -6.30
N SER A 106 -2.10 12.65 -5.89
CA SER A 106 -2.43 11.50 -6.74
C SER A 106 -3.39 10.55 -6.04
N VAL A 107 -4.03 9.68 -6.82
CA VAL A 107 -4.90 8.62 -6.26
C VAL A 107 -4.13 7.78 -5.25
N GLU A 108 -2.89 7.38 -5.57
CA GLU A 108 -2.05 6.57 -4.67
C GLU A 108 -1.79 7.28 -3.34
N ASN A 109 -1.37 8.56 -3.36
CA ASN A 109 -1.11 9.32 -2.14
C ASN A 109 -2.41 9.58 -1.36
N SER A 110 -3.49 9.94 -2.06
CA SER A 110 -4.81 10.14 -1.48
C SER A 110 -5.37 8.87 -0.82
N HIS A 111 -5.20 7.72 -1.47
CA HIS A 111 -5.58 6.42 -0.91
C HIS A 111 -4.83 6.14 0.41
N LYS A 112 -3.49 6.29 0.40
CA LYS A 112 -2.67 6.10 1.61
C LYS A 112 -3.08 7.03 2.75
N ALA A 113 -3.33 8.29 2.45
CA ALA A 113 -3.72 9.29 3.44
C ALA A 113 -5.11 9.00 4.04
N LEU A 114 -6.10 8.66 3.20
CA LEU A 114 -7.46 8.30 3.67
C LEU A 114 -7.46 7.05 4.53
N LEU A 115 -6.80 6.01 4.05
CA LEU A 115 -6.69 4.76 4.80
C LEU A 115 -5.98 4.98 6.13
N GLY A 116 -4.89 5.76 6.10
CA GLY A 116 -4.13 6.13 7.28
C GLY A 116 -4.99 6.83 8.33
N ASP A 117 -5.78 7.84 7.93
CA ASP A 117 -6.67 8.55 8.84
C ASP A 117 -7.75 7.64 9.46
N LEU A 118 -8.37 6.79 8.63
CA LEU A 118 -9.38 5.84 9.12
C LEU A 118 -8.82 4.87 10.16
N LEU A 119 -7.70 4.24 9.85
CA LEU A 119 -7.09 3.23 10.73
C LEU A 119 -6.50 3.86 12.00
N TYR A 120 -5.96 5.07 11.90
CA TYR A 120 -5.49 5.80 13.08
C TYR A 120 -6.61 6.09 14.07
N ARG A 121 -7.72 6.70 13.61
CA ARG A 121 -8.86 6.99 14.45
C ARG A 121 -9.41 5.73 15.11
N GLN A 122 -9.52 4.65 14.32
CA GLN A 122 -9.90 3.35 14.84
C GLN A 122 -8.94 2.86 15.94
N GLN A 123 -7.63 2.88 15.67
CA GLN A 123 -6.63 2.39 16.61
C GLN A 123 -6.53 3.24 17.87
N ALA A 124 -6.64 4.57 17.74
CA ALA A 124 -6.65 5.48 18.88
C ALA A 124 -7.83 5.20 19.81
N GLU A 125 -9.05 5.05 19.25
CA GLU A 125 -10.24 4.70 20.05
C GLU A 125 -10.14 3.30 20.66
N LEU A 126 -9.61 2.29 19.93
CA LEU A 126 -9.41 0.94 20.47
C LEU A 126 -8.43 0.93 21.65
N LYS A 127 -7.32 1.68 21.55
CA LYS A 127 -6.36 1.85 22.65
C LYS A 127 -6.96 2.57 23.83
N ALA A 128 -7.69 3.67 23.61
CA ALA A 128 -8.39 4.41 24.67
C ALA A 128 -9.40 3.53 25.41
N ALA A 129 -10.11 2.67 24.70
CA ALA A 129 -11.03 1.69 25.27
C ALA A 129 -10.33 0.43 25.83
N LYS A 130 -9.00 0.30 25.67
CA LYS A 130 -8.17 -0.86 26.11
C LYS A 130 -8.62 -2.20 25.51
N VAL A 131 -9.17 -2.18 24.30
CA VAL A 131 -9.66 -3.38 23.60
C VAL A 131 -8.81 -3.75 22.37
N ASP A 132 -7.79 -2.95 22.03
CA ASP A 132 -6.91 -3.12 20.88
C ASP A 132 -6.25 -4.51 20.84
N LYS A 133 -5.66 -4.95 21.95
CA LYS A 133 -5.03 -6.26 22.05
C LYS A 133 -6.03 -7.41 21.86
N ARG A 134 -7.26 -7.24 22.35
CA ARG A 134 -8.30 -8.26 22.25
C ARG A 134 -8.82 -8.38 20.82
N VAL A 135 -8.99 -7.26 20.13
CA VAL A 135 -9.31 -7.22 18.69
C VAL A 135 -8.24 -7.96 17.86
N LEU A 136 -6.96 -7.79 18.21
CA LEU A 136 -5.85 -8.44 17.51
C LEU A 136 -5.65 -9.91 17.88
N SER A 137 -6.18 -10.38 19.02
CA SER A 137 -5.98 -11.75 19.50
C SER A 137 -6.67 -12.81 18.64
N ARG A 138 -7.71 -12.43 17.88
CA ARG A 138 -8.53 -13.33 17.05
C ARG A 138 -9.10 -14.51 17.84
N ASP A 139 -9.45 -14.30 19.13
CA ASP A 139 -10.11 -15.30 19.94
C ASP A 139 -11.48 -15.64 19.35
N PRO A 140 -11.72 -16.88 18.90
CA PRO A 140 -12.95 -17.23 18.21
C PRO A 140 -14.21 -17.06 19.07
N VAL A 141 -14.10 -17.24 20.40
CA VAL A 141 -15.25 -17.08 21.31
C VAL A 141 -15.59 -15.61 21.45
N TRP A 142 -14.59 -14.77 21.63
CA TRP A 142 -14.80 -13.33 21.72
C TRP A 142 -15.21 -12.72 20.37
N GLU A 143 -14.67 -13.19 19.25
CA GLU A 143 -15.10 -12.74 17.91
C GLU A 143 -16.59 -13.00 17.65
N ASN A 144 -17.17 -14.08 18.18
CA ASN A 144 -18.61 -14.33 18.08
C ASN A 144 -19.39 -13.22 18.81
N LYS A 145 -18.92 -12.81 19.99
CA LYS A 145 -19.55 -11.71 20.75
C LYS A 145 -19.40 -10.38 19.99
N LEU A 146 -18.19 -10.10 19.49
CA LEU A 146 -17.94 -8.90 18.69
C LEU A 146 -18.85 -8.84 17.46
N ALA A 147 -19.04 -9.94 16.75
CA ALA A 147 -19.94 -10.02 15.60
C ALA A 147 -21.38 -9.73 16.00
N ALA A 148 -21.86 -10.33 17.10
CA ALA A 148 -23.21 -10.10 17.60
C ALA A 148 -23.44 -8.63 17.99
N GLU A 149 -22.48 -8.01 18.69
CA GLU A 149 -22.57 -6.59 19.05
C GLU A 149 -22.45 -5.65 17.82
N LEU A 150 -21.68 -6.02 16.82
CA LEU A 150 -21.56 -5.27 15.57
C LEU A 150 -22.87 -5.33 14.75
N ASP A 151 -23.53 -6.49 14.71
CA ASP A 151 -24.81 -6.69 14.01
C ASP A 151 -25.94 -5.90 14.68
N ARG A 152 -25.99 -5.89 16.03
CA ARG A 152 -27.05 -5.23 16.79
C ARG A 152 -26.81 -3.74 17.11
N ARG A 153 -25.63 -3.19 16.78
CA ARG A 153 -25.22 -1.82 17.21
C ARG A 153 -26.20 -0.71 16.84
N GLU A 154 -26.97 -0.87 15.76
CA GLU A 154 -27.90 0.12 15.23
C GLU A 154 -29.37 -0.28 15.44
N ASP A 155 -29.62 -1.56 15.62
CA ASP A 155 -30.93 -2.15 15.86
C ASP A 155 -30.83 -3.22 16.95
N PRO A 156 -31.13 -2.86 18.22
CA PRO A 156 -31.08 -3.80 19.33
C PRO A 156 -32.00 -5.01 19.18
N THR A 157 -33.00 -4.96 18.27
CA THR A 157 -33.94 -6.07 18.05
C THR A 157 -33.33 -7.21 17.26
N ARG A 158 -32.17 -7.04 16.64
CA ARG A 158 -31.46 -8.07 15.85
C ARG A 158 -30.85 -9.17 16.70
N GLY A 159 -30.78 -9.00 17.99
CA GLY A 159 -30.33 -10.03 18.93
C GLY A 159 -30.11 -9.51 20.35
N PRO A 160 -29.95 -10.43 21.31
CA PRO A 160 -29.66 -10.06 22.68
C PRO A 160 -28.27 -9.47 22.83
N SER A 161 -28.07 -8.57 23.82
CA SER A 161 -26.73 -8.15 24.19
C SER A 161 -25.93 -9.32 24.70
N THR A 162 -24.64 -9.35 24.33
CA THR A 162 -23.70 -10.35 24.82
C THR A 162 -23.28 -10.10 26.29
N GLY A 163 -23.53 -8.88 26.82
CA GLY A 163 -23.09 -8.44 28.13
C GLY A 163 -21.57 -8.26 28.25
N ASP A 164 -20.82 -8.40 27.14
CA ASP A 164 -19.36 -8.21 27.10
C ASP A 164 -19.03 -6.77 26.69
N LYS A 165 -18.78 -5.91 27.69
CA LYS A 165 -18.46 -4.50 27.47
C LYS A 165 -17.31 -4.27 26.48
N SER A 166 -16.32 -5.17 26.48
CA SER A 166 -15.20 -5.05 25.55
C SER A 166 -15.60 -5.34 24.09
N ALA A 167 -16.55 -6.24 23.88
CA ALA A 167 -17.12 -6.52 22.57
C ALA A 167 -18.02 -5.37 22.09
N GLU A 168 -18.84 -4.79 22.98
CA GLU A 168 -19.67 -3.59 22.69
C GLU A 168 -18.79 -2.41 22.28
N ASP A 169 -17.74 -2.09 23.05
CA ASP A 169 -16.84 -0.98 22.75
C ASP A 169 -16.10 -1.19 21.42
N ALA A 170 -15.60 -2.39 21.17
CA ALA A 170 -14.95 -2.73 19.91
C ALA A 170 -15.94 -2.63 18.73
N ALA A 171 -17.16 -3.16 18.86
CA ALA A 171 -18.21 -3.08 17.85
C ALA A 171 -18.58 -1.62 17.52
N ARG A 172 -18.73 -0.78 18.54
CA ARG A 172 -19.00 0.65 18.38
C ARG A 172 -17.86 1.33 17.58
N ILE A 173 -16.61 1.05 17.90
CA ILE A 173 -15.43 1.66 17.26
C ILE A 173 -15.28 1.17 15.82
N LEU A 174 -15.34 -0.14 15.59
CA LEU A 174 -15.28 -0.71 14.24
C LEU A 174 -16.46 -0.22 13.38
N GLY A 175 -17.64 -0.10 13.98
CA GLY A 175 -18.81 0.45 13.35
C GLY A 175 -18.63 1.90 12.88
N LYS A 176 -18.01 2.76 13.70
CA LYS A 176 -17.63 4.13 13.28
C LYS A 176 -16.73 4.13 12.06
N THR A 177 -15.77 3.20 11.98
CA THR A 177 -14.88 3.07 10.80
C THR A 177 -15.67 2.71 9.54
N LEU A 178 -16.65 1.81 9.64
CA LEU A 178 -17.53 1.45 8.53
C LEU A 178 -18.40 2.61 8.08
N ASP A 179 -18.97 3.37 9.03
CA ASP A 179 -19.78 4.56 8.73
C ASP A 179 -18.94 5.67 8.11
N ALA A 180 -17.75 5.92 8.62
CA ALA A 180 -16.81 6.87 8.03
C ALA A 180 -16.42 6.47 6.61
N SER A 181 -16.17 5.17 6.38
CA SER A 181 -15.88 4.60 5.05
C SER A 181 -17.01 4.84 4.06
N ARG A 182 -18.25 4.66 4.49
CA ARG A 182 -19.43 4.96 3.69
C ARG A 182 -19.58 6.46 3.41
N ALA A 183 -19.45 7.27 4.45
CA ALA A 183 -19.63 8.72 4.37
C ALA A 183 -18.60 9.37 3.42
N MET A 184 -17.34 8.94 3.45
CA MET A 184 -16.32 9.51 2.57
C MET A 184 -16.56 9.17 1.09
N GLN A 185 -17.02 7.96 0.78
CA GLN A 185 -17.40 7.59 -0.60
C GLN A 185 -18.63 8.39 -1.06
N ASN A 186 -19.62 8.58 -0.18
CA ASN A 186 -20.82 9.34 -0.48
C ASN A 186 -20.51 10.82 -0.74
N ARG A 187 -19.54 11.42 -0.04
CA ARG A 187 -19.07 12.78 -0.33
C ARG A 187 -18.49 12.92 -1.75
N GLN A 188 -17.94 11.85 -2.31
CA GLN A 188 -17.40 11.85 -3.68
C GLN A 188 -18.44 11.40 -4.72
N GLY A 189 -19.70 11.38 -4.35
CA GLY A 189 -20.80 11.10 -5.29
C GLY A 189 -21.16 9.62 -5.43
N ALA A 190 -20.73 8.76 -4.53
CA ALA A 190 -21.37 7.46 -4.35
C ALA A 190 -22.72 7.65 -3.62
N PHE A 191 -23.63 6.68 -3.78
CA PHE A 191 -24.93 6.70 -3.10
C PHE A 191 -25.13 5.37 -2.38
N ILE A 192 -24.28 5.15 -1.40
CA ILE A 192 -24.28 3.94 -0.59
C ILE A 192 -25.30 4.15 0.53
N GLY A 193 -26.41 3.42 0.47
CA GLY A 193 -27.40 3.38 1.52
C GLY A 193 -26.82 2.85 2.82
N LYS A 194 -27.43 3.22 3.95
CA LYS A 194 -27.11 2.62 5.23
C LYS A 194 -27.82 1.26 5.34
N VAL A 195 -27.06 0.24 5.73
CA VAL A 195 -27.59 -1.11 6.00
C VAL A 195 -27.40 -1.35 7.51
N GLU A 196 -28.48 -1.56 8.21
CA GLU A 196 -28.45 -1.94 9.62
C GLU A 196 -27.78 -3.28 9.82
N GLY A 197 -26.98 -3.43 10.87
CA GLY A 197 -26.19 -4.63 11.09
C GLY A 197 -25.18 -4.93 9.99
N TYR A 198 -24.62 -3.90 9.36
CA TYR A 198 -23.67 -4.06 8.27
C TYR A 198 -22.41 -4.79 8.71
N MET A 199 -22.21 -5.97 8.15
CA MET A 199 -21.00 -6.79 8.32
C MET A 199 -20.15 -6.71 7.05
N PRO A 200 -18.85 -6.30 7.14
CA PRO A 200 -17.98 -6.20 5.97
C PRO A 200 -17.69 -7.58 5.40
N GLN A 201 -17.54 -7.66 4.09
CA GLN A 201 -17.25 -8.92 3.40
C GLN A 201 -15.92 -8.82 2.68
N ALA A 202 -14.99 -9.69 3.04
CA ALA A 202 -13.69 -9.82 2.41
C ALA A 202 -13.36 -11.30 2.26
N TRP A 203 -13.49 -11.81 1.05
CA TRP A 203 -13.40 -13.24 0.75
C TRP A 203 -12.03 -13.64 0.26
N ASP A 204 -11.55 -14.79 0.72
CA ASP A 204 -10.36 -15.44 0.21
C ASP A 204 -10.74 -16.35 -0.97
N MET A 205 -10.30 -15.96 -2.15
CA MET A 205 -10.62 -16.70 -3.39
C MET A 205 -10.11 -18.14 -3.37
N TRP A 206 -9.00 -18.41 -2.69
CA TRP A 206 -8.43 -19.75 -2.58
C TRP A 206 -9.28 -20.66 -1.72
N LYS A 207 -9.71 -20.16 -0.58
CA LYS A 207 -10.63 -20.88 0.29
C LYS A 207 -11.95 -21.15 -0.43
N ALA A 208 -12.48 -20.14 -1.13
CA ALA A 208 -13.72 -20.27 -1.89
C ALA A 208 -13.61 -21.24 -3.07
N ARG A 209 -12.47 -21.25 -3.74
CA ARG A 209 -12.19 -22.15 -4.86
C ARG A 209 -12.06 -23.61 -4.39
N GLY A 210 -11.35 -23.85 -3.27
CA GLY A 210 -10.96 -25.19 -2.86
C GLY A 210 -10.19 -25.89 -3.98
N ASP A 211 -10.53 -27.14 -4.26
CA ASP A 211 -10.04 -27.90 -5.41
C ASP A 211 -10.79 -27.59 -6.72
N GLY A 212 -11.82 -26.78 -6.64
CA GLY A 212 -12.68 -26.40 -7.77
C GLY A 212 -13.76 -27.42 -8.11
N SER A 213 -13.88 -28.49 -7.32
CA SER A 213 -14.84 -29.60 -7.53
C SER A 213 -16.26 -29.25 -7.14
N GLU A 214 -17.20 -30.10 -7.53
CA GLU A 214 -18.59 -30.02 -7.05
C GLU A 214 -18.71 -30.26 -5.54
N ALA A 215 -17.76 -30.96 -4.92
CA ALA A 215 -17.70 -31.13 -3.47
C ALA A 215 -17.32 -29.81 -2.78
N ALA A 216 -16.42 -29.02 -3.37
CA ALA A 216 -16.10 -27.68 -2.88
C ALA A 216 -17.31 -26.73 -3.01
N TYR A 217 -18.03 -26.79 -4.11
CA TYR A 217 -19.28 -26.07 -4.30
C TYR A 217 -20.36 -26.49 -3.29
N ALA A 218 -20.53 -27.77 -3.02
CA ALA A 218 -21.48 -28.25 -2.04
C ALA A 218 -21.23 -27.69 -0.63
N LYS A 219 -19.97 -27.63 -0.20
CA LYS A 219 -19.57 -26.98 1.07
C LYS A 219 -19.89 -25.48 1.05
N TRP A 220 -19.62 -24.81 -0.07
CA TRP A 220 -20.00 -23.41 -0.24
C TRP A 220 -21.51 -23.22 -0.10
N LYS A 221 -22.27 -24.00 -0.82
CA LYS A 221 -23.74 -23.95 -0.83
C LYS A 221 -24.34 -24.24 0.56
N GLU A 222 -23.74 -25.14 1.34
CA GLU A 222 -24.18 -25.40 2.71
C GLU A 222 -24.13 -24.14 3.59
N ILE A 223 -23.09 -23.32 3.47
CA ILE A 223 -22.91 -22.12 4.28
C ILE A 223 -23.72 -20.95 3.69
N PHE A 224 -23.59 -20.70 2.40
CA PHE A 224 -24.20 -19.55 1.76
C PHE A 224 -25.64 -19.77 1.31
N GLY A 225 -26.13 -20.99 1.31
CA GLY A 225 -27.51 -21.37 1.01
C GLY A 225 -28.47 -21.25 2.19
N LYS A 226 -27.95 -21.09 3.42
CA LYS A 226 -28.80 -21.02 4.62
C LYS A 226 -29.46 -19.63 4.77
N ASN A 227 -30.72 -19.64 5.16
CA ASN A 227 -31.45 -18.51 5.77
C ASN A 227 -31.33 -17.15 5.05
N ARG A 228 -31.42 -17.13 3.74
CA ARG A 228 -31.29 -15.90 2.96
C ARG A 228 -32.59 -15.53 2.28
N ASP A 229 -33.62 -15.36 3.10
CA ASP A 229 -34.95 -15.03 2.60
C ASP A 229 -34.95 -13.74 1.78
N LYS A 230 -34.08 -12.77 2.14
CA LYS A 230 -33.91 -11.52 1.37
C LYS A 230 -33.27 -11.77 0.00
N ASP A 231 -32.29 -12.67 -0.09
CA ASP A 231 -31.57 -12.92 -1.33
C ASP A 231 -32.32 -13.85 -2.27
N PHE A 232 -33.16 -14.72 -1.73
CA PHE A 232 -33.85 -15.77 -2.49
C PHE A 232 -35.36 -15.66 -2.47
N ALA A 233 -35.93 -14.63 -1.83
CA ALA A 233 -37.36 -14.42 -1.78
C ALA A 233 -37.98 -14.44 -3.20
N GLY A 234 -38.99 -15.29 -3.38
CA GLY A 234 -39.71 -15.38 -4.65
C GLY A 234 -38.98 -16.12 -5.77
N LEU A 235 -37.77 -16.66 -5.53
CA LEU A 235 -37.03 -17.43 -6.53
C LEU A 235 -37.40 -18.90 -6.49
N LEU A 236 -37.49 -19.55 -7.66
CA LEU A 236 -37.62 -21.00 -7.79
C LEU A 236 -36.31 -21.71 -7.39
N PRO A 237 -36.34 -22.97 -6.95
CA PRO A 237 -35.15 -23.71 -6.54
C PRO A 237 -34.04 -23.73 -7.60
N GLN A 238 -34.37 -23.81 -8.87
CA GLN A 238 -33.38 -23.74 -9.95
C GLN A 238 -32.73 -22.36 -10.08
N GLN A 239 -33.47 -21.28 -9.82
CA GLN A 239 -32.96 -19.89 -9.86
C GLN A 239 -32.06 -19.64 -8.65
N ILE A 240 -32.43 -20.22 -7.48
CA ILE A 240 -31.58 -20.16 -6.28
C ILE A 240 -30.25 -20.86 -6.54
N GLU A 241 -30.28 -22.05 -7.12
CA GLU A 241 -29.08 -22.81 -7.47
C GLU A 241 -28.19 -22.04 -8.45
N ALA A 242 -28.77 -21.47 -9.51
CA ALA A 242 -28.06 -20.67 -10.49
C ALA A 242 -27.42 -19.44 -9.86
N LYS A 243 -28.12 -18.75 -8.94
CA LYS A 243 -27.61 -17.58 -8.22
C LYS A 243 -26.47 -17.95 -7.29
N LEU A 244 -26.59 -19.02 -6.50
CA LEU A 244 -25.51 -19.51 -5.62
C LEU A 244 -24.29 -19.93 -6.40
N ARG A 245 -24.47 -20.64 -7.51
CA ARG A 245 -23.37 -21.04 -8.38
C ARG A 245 -22.70 -19.82 -9.02
N GLY A 246 -23.46 -18.83 -9.45
CA GLY A 246 -22.94 -17.56 -9.94
C GLY A 246 -22.13 -16.79 -8.88
N GLN A 247 -22.62 -16.72 -7.65
CA GLN A 247 -21.90 -16.12 -6.52
C GLN A 247 -20.57 -16.84 -6.24
N TRP A 248 -20.60 -18.18 -6.20
CA TRP A 248 -19.39 -18.98 -6.00
C TRP A 248 -18.37 -18.78 -7.12
N GLN A 249 -18.84 -18.82 -8.38
CA GLN A 249 -17.98 -18.55 -9.55
C GLN A 249 -17.35 -17.16 -9.49
N ALA A 250 -18.13 -16.15 -9.14
CA ALA A 250 -17.65 -14.77 -9.02
C ALA A 250 -16.58 -14.62 -7.95
N ILE A 251 -16.75 -15.26 -6.78
CA ILE A 251 -15.76 -15.18 -5.70
C ILE A 251 -14.51 -15.99 -6.02
N LYS A 252 -14.66 -17.23 -6.52
CA LYS A 252 -13.52 -18.09 -6.84
C LYS A 252 -12.67 -17.56 -8.00
N SER A 253 -13.25 -16.75 -8.86
CA SER A 253 -12.54 -16.08 -9.96
C SER A 253 -11.98 -14.70 -9.57
N GLY A 254 -12.33 -14.19 -8.38
CA GLY A 254 -11.98 -12.86 -7.93
C GLY A 254 -12.80 -11.74 -8.58
N VAL A 255 -13.69 -12.06 -9.49
CA VAL A 255 -14.51 -11.05 -10.21
C VAL A 255 -15.43 -10.28 -9.26
N PHE A 256 -15.72 -10.81 -8.08
CA PHE A 256 -16.58 -10.14 -7.08
C PHE A 256 -15.99 -8.82 -6.55
N GLY A 257 -14.68 -8.66 -6.62
CA GLY A 257 -13.99 -7.40 -6.29
C GLY A 257 -13.54 -6.63 -7.51
N SER A 258 -13.57 -7.26 -8.68
CA SER A 258 -13.07 -6.65 -9.89
C SER A 258 -14.12 -5.78 -10.54
N ILE A 259 -13.62 -4.75 -11.02
CA ILE A 259 -14.18 -3.83 -11.97
C ILE A 259 -14.05 -4.48 -13.36
N GLY A 260 -14.44 -5.73 -13.46
CA GLY A 260 -14.45 -6.47 -14.68
C GLY A 260 -15.60 -5.96 -15.53
N ASP A 261 -15.28 -5.17 -16.49
CA ASP A 261 -16.19 -4.70 -17.47
C ASP A 261 -16.26 -5.70 -18.62
N ALA A 262 -17.35 -6.41 -18.72
CA ALA A 262 -17.73 -7.12 -19.93
C ALA A 262 -18.27 -6.16 -21.01
N GLY A 263 -18.40 -4.85 -20.73
CA GLY A 263 -19.10 -3.92 -21.60
C GLY A 263 -18.50 -2.51 -21.78
N GLY A 264 -17.29 -2.20 -21.28
CA GLY A 264 -16.61 -0.94 -21.63
C GLY A 264 -16.98 0.30 -20.81
N HIS A 265 -17.87 0.23 -19.82
CA HIS A 265 -18.30 1.37 -19.03
C HIS A 265 -18.02 1.20 -17.54
N TYR A 266 -16.86 1.66 -17.11
CA TYR A 266 -16.48 1.68 -15.71
C TYR A 266 -17.18 2.83 -14.97
N ASP A 267 -18.33 2.57 -14.38
CA ASP A 267 -19.02 3.48 -13.46
C ASP A 267 -18.77 3.01 -12.01
N LEU A 268 -17.75 3.59 -11.38
CA LEU A 268 -17.36 3.27 -10.01
C LEU A 268 -18.46 3.70 -9.03
N GLY A 269 -19.08 4.87 -9.26
CA GLY A 269 -20.14 5.36 -8.39
C GLY A 269 -21.36 4.44 -8.39
N ALA A 270 -21.79 3.97 -9.56
CA ALA A 270 -22.89 3.01 -9.67
C ALA A 270 -22.55 1.68 -9.00
N ARG A 271 -21.34 1.18 -9.21
CA ARG A 271 -20.89 -0.10 -8.63
C ARG A 271 -20.86 -0.10 -7.10
N VAL A 272 -20.26 0.91 -6.48
CA VAL A 272 -20.21 0.97 -5.01
C VAL A 272 -21.58 1.23 -4.38
N SER A 273 -22.54 1.70 -5.17
CA SER A 273 -23.92 1.95 -4.75
C SER A 273 -24.85 0.74 -4.98
N GLN A 274 -24.37 -0.34 -5.63
CA GLN A 274 -25.19 -1.53 -5.86
C GLN A 274 -25.49 -2.26 -4.57
N SER A 275 -26.70 -2.85 -4.52
CA SER A 275 -27.09 -3.72 -3.42
C SER A 275 -26.23 -4.98 -3.39
N ARG A 276 -25.92 -5.45 -2.19
CA ARG A 276 -25.19 -6.70 -2.01
C ARG A 276 -26.01 -7.88 -2.55
N THR A 277 -25.29 -8.82 -3.13
CA THR A 277 -25.87 -10.08 -3.60
C THR A 277 -25.78 -11.19 -2.57
N ILE A 278 -25.03 -10.98 -1.49
CA ILE A 278 -24.88 -11.91 -0.36
C ILE A 278 -25.23 -11.15 0.91
N ASN A 279 -26.31 -11.54 1.54
CA ASN A 279 -26.74 -11.06 2.86
C ASN A 279 -26.76 -12.23 3.84
N PHE A 280 -26.64 -11.95 5.12
CA PHE A 280 -26.72 -12.92 6.20
C PHE A 280 -27.89 -12.56 7.09
N ASN A 281 -28.63 -13.56 7.56
CA ASN A 281 -29.74 -13.33 8.46
C ASN A 281 -29.25 -13.02 9.88
N THR A 282 -28.16 -13.67 10.29
CA THR A 282 -27.60 -13.53 11.63
C THR A 282 -26.10 -13.27 11.60
N ALA A 283 -25.57 -12.66 12.66
CA ALA A 283 -24.14 -12.53 12.87
C ALA A 283 -23.42 -13.90 12.89
N ALA A 284 -24.06 -14.94 13.40
CA ALA A 284 -23.49 -16.28 13.45
C ALA A 284 -23.30 -16.88 12.05
N ASP A 285 -24.24 -16.66 11.14
CA ASP A 285 -24.10 -17.10 9.73
C ASP A 285 -22.94 -16.38 9.03
N TRP A 286 -22.82 -15.07 9.28
CA TRP A 286 -21.68 -14.31 8.76
C TRP A 286 -20.35 -14.82 9.33
N VAL A 287 -20.27 -15.08 10.64
CA VAL A 287 -19.05 -15.61 11.27
C VAL A 287 -18.68 -16.97 10.68
N ALA A 288 -19.65 -17.87 10.50
CA ALA A 288 -19.42 -19.16 9.89
C ALA A 288 -18.85 -19.02 8.47
N ALA A 289 -19.46 -18.15 7.66
CA ALA A 289 -18.99 -17.86 6.31
C ALA A 289 -17.58 -17.22 6.32
N ASN A 290 -17.34 -16.24 7.20
CA ASN A 290 -16.05 -15.55 7.29
C ASN A 290 -14.91 -16.50 7.76
N ARG A 291 -15.18 -17.40 8.71
CA ARG A 291 -14.20 -18.43 9.12
C ARG A 291 -13.86 -19.40 7.99
N ALA A 292 -14.87 -19.83 7.24
CA ALA A 292 -14.66 -20.75 6.14
C ALA A 292 -13.95 -20.12 4.95
N TYR A 293 -14.35 -18.90 4.59
CA TYR A 293 -13.98 -18.27 3.32
C TYR A 293 -13.44 -16.85 3.41
N GLY A 294 -13.37 -16.25 4.60
CA GLY A 294 -12.85 -14.90 4.81
C GLY A 294 -11.32 -14.82 4.79
N ILE A 295 -10.81 -13.61 4.55
CA ILE A 295 -9.37 -13.30 4.56
C ILE A 295 -8.76 -13.30 5.97
N GLY A 296 -9.58 -13.30 7.02
CA GLY A 296 -9.14 -13.23 8.42
C GLY A 296 -10.30 -13.02 9.38
N GLY A 297 -10.03 -12.43 10.54
CA GLY A 297 -11.05 -12.09 11.53
C GLY A 297 -11.90 -10.87 11.15
N ILE A 298 -12.75 -10.43 12.08
CA ILE A 298 -13.63 -9.27 11.90
C ILE A 298 -12.82 -8.00 11.63
N ALA A 299 -11.75 -7.76 12.38
CA ALA A 299 -10.89 -6.59 12.20
C ALA A 299 -10.20 -6.58 10.83
N ASP A 300 -9.81 -7.74 10.31
CA ASP A 300 -9.23 -7.86 8.97
C ASP A 300 -10.27 -7.52 7.89
N ALA A 301 -11.51 -7.98 8.07
CA ALA A 301 -12.61 -7.66 7.16
C ALA A 301 -12.96 -6.17 7.16
N VAL A 302 -12.97 -5.52 8.34
CA VAL A 302 -13.16 -4.07 8.49
C VAL A 302 -12.01 -3.31 7.83
N SER A 303 -10.77 -3.70 8.06
CA SER A 303 -9.59 -3.07 7.46
C SER A 303 -9.58 -3.19 5.93
N ALA A 304 -9.91 -4.36 5.39
CA ALA A 304 -10.03 -4.57 3.95
C ALA A 304 -11.18 -3.77 3.33
N HIS A 305 -12.28 -3.57 4.08
CA HIS A 305 -13.36 -2.69 3.66
C HIS A 305 -12.91 -1.22 3.64
N ALA A 306 -12.20 -0.77 4.68
CA ALA A 306 -11.65 0.58 4.78
C ALA A 306 -10.66 0.87 3.65
N ASP A 307 -9.77 -0.08 3.32
CA ASP A 307 -8.81 0.02 2.22
C ASP A 307 -9.52 0.22 0.87
N ARG A 308 -10.49 -0.63 0.55
CA ARG A 308 -11.27 -0.50 -0.67
C ARG A 308 -12.05 0.81 -0.73
N ALA A 309 -12.66 1.22 0.39
CA ALA A 309 -13.40 2.46 0.47
C ALA A 309 -12.49 3.69 0.29
N ALA A 310 -11.32 3.69 0.91
CA ALA A 310 -10.31 4.74 0.76
C ALA A 310 -9.82 4.84 -0.71
N ARG A 311 -9.53 3.70 -1.35
CA ARG A 311 -9.15 3.62 -2.75
C ARG A 311 -10.24 4.16 -3.66
N ASN A 312 -11.47 3.69 -3.52
CA ASN A 312 -12.60 4.15 -4.30
C ASN A 312 -12.83 5.66 -4.14
N THR A 313 -12.72 6.16 -2.90
CA THR A 313 -12.82 7.60 -2.61
C THR A 313 -11.74 8.39 -3.33
N ALA A 314 -10.47 7.96 -3.23
CA ALA A 314 -9.35 8.62 -3.89
C ALA A 314 -9.50 8.63 -5.42
N VAL A 315 -9.98 7.53 -6.00
CA VAL A 315 -10.24 7.44 -7.45
C VAL A 315 -11.38 8.37 -7.86
N MET A 316 -12.48 8.41 -7.11
CA MET A 316 -13.60 9.30 -7.40
C MET A 316 -13.28 10.78 -7.16
N GLU A 317 -12.44 11.08 -6.18
CA GLU A 317 -11.94 12.44 -5.92
C GLU A 317 -11.16 12.99 -7.12
N MET A 318 -10.35 12.14 -7.78
CA MET A 318 -9.50 12.54 -8.91
C MET A 318 -10.21 12.47 -10.27
N PHE A 319 -11.04 11.44 -10.47
CA PHE A 319 -11.59 11.11 -11.77
C PHE A 319 -13.13 11.01 -11.78
N GLY A 320 -13.79 11.39 -10.70
CA GLY A 320 -15.24 11.31 -10.60
C GLY A 320 -15.80 9.91 -10.63
N ASN A 321 -17.10 9.80 -10.89
CA ASN A 321 -17.82 8.53 -10.86
C ASN A 321 -17.47 7.59 -12.02
N LYS A 322 -16.93 8.14 -13.12
CA LYS A 322 -16.54 7.39 -14.31
C LYS A 322 -15.04 7.51 -14.59
N PRO A 323 -14.21 7.00 -13.70
CA PRO A 323 -12.78 7.29 -13.67
C PRO A 323 -12.05 6.84 -14.94
N LYS A 324 -12.42 5.71 -15.54
CA LYS A 324 -11.79 5.22 -16.77
C LYS A 324 -12.05 6.14 -17.96
N GLN A 325 -13.27 6.63 -18.08
CA GLN A 325 -13.65 7.53 -19.17
C GLN A 325 -12.87 8.85 -19.08
N LEU A 326 -12.82 9.44 -17.88
CA LEU A 326 -12.08 10.68 -17.70
C LEU A 326 -10.56 10.48 -17.89
N PHE A 327 -9.99 9.41 -17.35
CA PHE A 327 -8.59 9.10 -17.59
C PHE A 327 -8.25 8.96 -19.06
N ASP A 328 -9.09 8.23 -19.82
CA ASP A 328 -8.89 8.04 -21.27
C ASP A 328 -9.03 9.37 -22.03
N ALA A 329 -10.02 10.20 -21.70
CA ALA A 329 -10.21 11.51 -22.32
C ALA A 329 -9.02 12.46 -22.08
N LEU A 330 -8.52 12.52 -20.85
CA LEU A 330 -7.35 13.35 -20.52
C LEU A 330 -6.09 12.88 -21.25
N ARG A 331 -5.89 11.57 -21.36
CA ARG A 331 -4.78 10.99 -22.07
C ARG A 331 -4.88 11.29 -23.57
N GLU A 332 -6.07 11.13 -24.18
CA GLU A 332 -6.29 11.43 -25.58
C GLU A 332 -6.06 12.92 -25.88
N LYS A 333 -6.52 13.82 -24.99
CA LYS A 333 -6.25 15.25 -25.12
C LYS A 333 -4.75 15.55 -25.17
N LYS A 334 -3.95 14.94 -24.26
CA LYS A 334 -2.48 15.12 -24.26
C LYS A 334 -1.81 14.48 -25.47
N MET A 335 -2.29 13.34 -25.92
CA MET A 335 -1.80 12.68 -27.12
C MET A 335 -2.02 13.58 -28.36
N ASN A 336 -3.22 14.11 -28.51
CA ASN A 336 -3.56 15.00 -29.62
C ASN A 336 -2.75 16.29 -29.57
N ALA A 337 -2.55 16.87 -28.37
CA ALA A 337 -1.71 18.05 -28.19
C ALA A 337 -0.24 17.78 -28.55
N ALA A 338 0.29 16.63 -28.19
CA ALA A 338 1.66 16.24 -28.54
C ALA A 338 1.86 16.05 -30.05
N HIS A 339 0.90 15.40 -30.74
CA HIS A 339 0.93 15.28 -32.20
C HIS A 339 0.76 16.60 -32.91
N ALA A 340 -0.06 17.52 -32.35
CA ALA A 340 -0.29 18.85 -32.92
C ALA A 340 0.97 19.73 -32.98
N LEU A 341 2.01 19.43 -32.15
CA LEU A 341 3.30 20.09 -32.23
C LEU A 341 4.05 19.80 -33.53
N ASN A 342 3.67 18.73 -34.24
CA ASN A 342 4.26 18.30 -35.52
C ASN A 342 5.81 18.24 -35.50
N THR A 343 6.39 17.87 -34.35
CA THR A 343 7.81 17.68 -34.14
C THR A 343 8.11 16.20 -33.93
N GLU A 344 9.33 15.77 -34.21
CA GLU A 344 9.75 14.38 -33.96
C GLU A 344 9.56 14.00 -32.47
N ALA A 345 9.91 14.92 -31.58
CA ALA A 345 9.71 14.73 -30.14
C ALA A 345 8.20 14.66 -29.77
N GLY A 346 7.37 15.53 -30.33
CA GLY A 346 5.93 15.51 -30.15
C GLY A 346 5.29 14.21 -30.63
N ASN A 347 5.69 13.75 -31.81
CA ASN A 347 5.21 12.48 -32.37
C ASN A 347 5.62 11.28 -31.50
N LYS A 348 6.89 11.21 -31.06
CA LYS A 348 7.35 10.16 -30.11
C LYS A 348 6.58 10.16 -28.81
N ILE A 349 6.29 11.34 -28.25
CA ILE A 349 5.48 11.48 -27.03
C ILE A 349 4.04 11.03 -27.30
N GLY A 350 3.42 11.44 -28.40
CA GLY A 350 2.07 11.03 -28.79
C GLY A 350 1.96 9.52 -28.97
N ASP A 351 2.92 8.90 -29.66
CA ASP A 351 2.97 7.45 -29.85
C ASP A 351 3.21 6.71 -28.54
N ALA A 352 4.05 7.22 -27.65
CA ALA A 352 4.24 6.65 -26.32
C ALA A 352 2.95 6.72 -25.49
N LEU A 353 2.22 7.83 -25.53
CA LEU A 353 0.91 7.98 -24.90
C LEU A 353 -0.14 7.04 -25.51
N LYS A 354 -0.09 6.81 -26.82
CA LYS A 354 -0.94 5.86 -27.53
C LYS A 354 -0.60 4.42 -27.13
N ALA A 355 0.67 4.07 -27.07
CA ALA A 355 1.14 2.75 -26.61
C ALA A 355 0.74 2.50 -25.14
N SER A 356 0.78 3.52 -24.30
CA SER A 356 0.31 3.46 -22.91
C SER A 356 -1.21 3.33 -22.76
N ARG A 357 -1.95 3.20 -23.86
CA ARG A 357 -3.40 3.08 -23.89
C ARG A 357 -3.93 1.95 -23.02
N ASN A 358 -3.18 0.86 -22.94
CA ASN A 358 -3.45 -0.27 -22.09
C ASN A 358 -2.53 -0.25 -20.85
N SER A 359 -2.06 0.94 -20.46
CA SER A 359 -1.21 1.09 -19.28
C SER A 359 -1.87 0.40 -18.09
N SER A 360 -1.19 -0.57 -17.57
CA SER A 360 -1.61 -1.30 -16.38
C SER A 360 -1.66 -0.38 -15.15
N LEU A 361 -1.02 0.80 -15.20
CA LEU A 361 -0.97 1.75 -14.08
C LEU A 361 -2.37 2.15 -13.59
N PHE A 362 -3.32 2.42 -14.50
CA PHE A 362 -4.69 2.69 -14.10
C PHE A 362 -5.30 1.47 -13.40
N GLY A 363 -5.09 0.28 -13.94
CA GLY A 363 -5.55 -0.97 -13.34
C GLY A 363 -4.89 -1.26 -11.99
N ASP A 364 -3.59 -0.99 -11.85
CA ASP A 364 -2.84 -1.21 -10.62
C ASP A 364 -3.32 -0.28 -9.49
N VAL A 365 -3.54 1.00 -9.81
CA VAL A 365 -3.95 2.01 -8.82
C VAL A 365 -5.42 1.86 -8.43
N THR A 366 -6.29 1.50 -9.39
CA THR A 366 -7.73 1.32 -9.14
C THR A 366 -8.09 -0.07 -8.62
N GLY A 367 -7.14 -1.01 -8.58
CA GLY A 367 -7.35 -2.39 -8.12
C GLY A 367 -7.99 -3.30 -9.18
N ILE A 368 -8.07 -2.89 -10.44
CA ILE A 368 -8.51 -3.79 -11.53
C ILE A 368 -7.55 -4.95 -11.71
N HIS A 369 -6.26 -4.69 -11.52
CA HIS A 369 -5.20 -5.68 -11.65
C HIS A 369 -4.91 -6.45 -10.35
N ASP A 370 -5.64 -6.20 -9.27
CA ASP A 370 -5.57 -7.03 -8.05
C ASP A 370 -5.95 -8.50 -8.36
N ILE A 371 -6.57 -8.74 -9.51
CA ILE A 371 -6.89 -10.09 -10.00
C ILE A 371 -5.84 -10.51 -11.01
N PRO A 372 -5.03 -11.51 -10.71
CA PRO A 372 -4.04 -12.05 -11.65
C PRO A 372 -4.70 -12.79 -12.82
N GLY A 373 -3.95 -12.97 -13.90
CA GLY A 373 -4.40 -13.73 -15.08
C GLY A 373 -4.65 -15.20 -14.75
N ASP A 374 -3.72 -15.85 -14.06
CA ASP A 374 -3.87 -17.16 -13.44
C ASP A 374 -3.48 -17.08 -11.95
N HIS A 375 -4.42 -17.37 -11.07
CA HIS A 375 -4.20 -17.30 -9.63
C HIS A 375 -3.21 -18.33 -9.09
N ARG A 376 -3.17 -19.55 -9.66
CA ARG A 376 -2.27 -20.60 -9.19
C ARG A 376 -0.82 -20.23 -9.52
N ILE A 377 -0.59 -19.84 -10.78
CA ILE A 377 0.72 -19.41 -11.26
C ILE A 377 1.17 -18.20 -10.45
N SER A 378 0.33 -17.20 -10.30
CA SER A 378 0.65 -15.99 -9.55
C SER A 378 0.98 -16.27 -8.08
N THR A 379 0.18 -17.11 -7.38
CA THR A 379 0.42 -17.40 -5.96
C THR A 379 1.70 -18.21 -5.74
N ILE A 380 1.94 -19.23 -6.56
CA ILE A 380 3.16 -20.02 -6.43
C ILE A 380 4.37 -19.10 -6.62
N ASN A 381 4.38 -18.33 -7.69
CA ASN A 381 5.49 -17.43 -7.99
C ASN A 381 5.63 -16.29 -6.96
N ALA A 382 4.52 -15.73 -6.48
CA ALA A 382 4.55 -14.72 -5.42
C ALA A 382 5.12 -15.28 -4.11
N ASN A 383 4.78 -16.51 -3.73
CA ASN A 383 5.36 -17.17 -2.56
C ASN A 383 6.86 -17.44 -2.72
N VAL A 384 7.31 -17.84 -3.91
CA VAL A 384 8.74 -18.02 -4.22
C VAL A 384 9.49 -16.69 -4.15
N ARG A 385 8.93 -15.63 -4.73
CA ARG A 385 9.51 -14.27 -4.62
C ARG A 385 9.54 -13.77 -3.17
N ALA A 386 8.50 -14.06 -2.39
CA ALA A 386 8.44 -13.72 -0.97
C ALA A 386 9.55 -14.42 -0.17
N LEU A 387 9.80 -15.70 -0.43
CA LEU A 387 10.89 -16.46 0.17
C LEU A 387 12.25 -15.86 -0.24
N SER A 388 12.45 -15.57 -1.53
CA SER A 388 13.65 -14.90 -2.01
C SER A 388 13.88 -13.54 -1.32
N GLN A 389 12.83 -12.78 -1.09
CA GLN A 389 12.94 -11.51 -0.39
C GLN A 389 13.37 -11.69 1.08
N MET A 390 12.84 -12.69 1.78
CA MET A 390 13.28 -12.98 3.14
C MET A 390 14.75 -13.37 3.18
N ILE A 391 15.20 -14.16 2.22
CA ILE A 391 16.60 -14.56 2.11
C ILE A 391 17.50 -13.33 1.89
N HIS A 392 17.17 -12.46 0.93
CA HIS A 392 18.02 -11.31 0.57
C HIS A 392 17.91 -10.13 1.54
N LEU A 393 16.75 -9.94 2.17
CA LEU A 393 16.47 -8.80 3.04
C LEU A 393 16.50 -9.16 4.54
N GLY A 394 16.67 -10.42 4.89
CA GLY A 394 16.67 -10.86 6.28
C GLY A 394 17.77 -10.23 7.11
N SER A 395 18.92 -9.99 6.52
CA SER A 395 20.06 -9.33 7.17
C SER A 395 20.17 -7.84 6.86
N ILE A 396 19.22 -7.25 6.14
CA ILE A 396 19.32 -5.86 5.64
C ILE A 396 19.53 -4.83 6.75
N LEU A 397 18.91 -5.03 7.91
CA LEU A 397 19.10 -4.16 9.07
C LEU A 397 20.45 -4.43 9.74
N ALA A 398 20.75 -5.69 10.09
CA ALA A 398 21.97 -6.08 10.75
C ALA A 398 23.21 -5.86 9.87
N GLY A 399 23.08 -6.08 8.55
CA GLY A 399 24.12 -5.78 7.57
C GLY A 399 24.27 -4.29 7.23
N GLY A 400 23.52 -3.42 7.92
CA GLY A 400 23.63 -1.96 7.76
C GLY A 400 23.06 -1.39 6.45
N GLN A 401 22.54 -2.20 5.56
CA GLN A 401 21.97 -1.74 4.27
C GLN A 401 20.73 -0.87 4.48
N ALA A 402 19.97 -1.10 5.56
CA ALA A 402 18.82 -0.27 5.93
C ALA A 402 19.21 1.16 6.32
N LEU A 403 20.48 1.43 6.67
CA LEU A 403 20.95 2.75 7.09
C LEU A 403 20.83 3.81 6.00
N ILE A 404 20.75 3.43 4.73
CA ILE A 404 20.47 4.36 3.63
C ILE A 404 19.18 5.16 3.82
N HIS A 405 18.21 4.63 4.56
CA HIS A 405 16.97 5.35 4.84
C HIS A 405 17.18 6.60 5.69
N ILE A 406 18.27 6.69 6.47
CA ILE A 406 18.59 7.85 7.30
C ILE A 406 18.86 9.10 6.43
N PRO A 407 19.83 9.10 5.48
CA PRO A 407 20.02 10.25 4.62
C PRO A 407 18.86 10.50 3.65
N LEU A 408 18.11 9.47 3.22
CA LEU A 408 16.92 9.66 2.39
C LEU A 408 15.82 10.44 3.15
N ASN A 409 15.58 10.08 4.41
CA ASN A 409 14.65 10.81 5.27
C ASN A 409 15.17 12.23 5.58
N ALA A 410 16.47 12.39 5.83
CA ALA A 410 17.07 13.70 6.04
C ALA A 410 16.94 14.61 4.80
N MET A 411 16.99 14.03 3.61
CA MET A 411 16.75 14.77 2.38
C MET A 411 15.29 15.20 2.23
N ALA A 412 14.33 14.29 2.52
CA ALA A 412 12.91 14.64 2.55
C ALA A 412 12.64 15.79 3.53
N HIS A 413 13.28 15.75 4.68
CA HIS A 413 13.26 16.79 5.70
C HIS A 413 13.81 18.15 5.19
N ARG A 414 14.93 18.15 4.47
CA ARG A 414 15.49 19.35 3.86
C ARG A 414 14.55 20.01 2.85
N LEU A 415 13.79 19.20 2.12
CA LEU A 415 12.81 19.70 1.13
C LEU A 415 11.58 20.37 1.78
N THR A 416 11.40 20.22 3.09
CA THR A 416 10.27 20.73 3.87
C THR A 416 10.66 21.82 4.86
N GLY A 417 11.73 22.53 4.55
CA GLY A 417 12.17 23.71 5.32
C GLY A 417 13.08 23.43 6.51
N GLY A 418 13.44 22.15 6.77
CA GLY A 418 14.43 21.77 7.76
C GLY A 418 15.87 21.77 7.23
N SER A 419 16.86 21.64 8.11
CA SER A 419 18.23 21.40 7.68
C SER A 419 18.48 19.90 7.49
N PHE A 420 19.39 19.56 6.57
CA PHE A 420 19.77 18.15 6.35
C PHE A 420 20.37 17.52 7.62
N LEU A 421 21.22 18.25 8.33
CA LEU A 421 21.85 17.76 9.57
C LEU A 421 20.82 17.54 10.70
N GLU A 422 19.84 18.43 10.81
CA GLU A 422 18.73 18.27 11.75
C GLU A 422 17.89 17.04 11.40
N GLY A 423 17.66 16.79 10.10
CA GLY A 423 17.04 15.58 9.59
C GLY A 423 17.84 14.32 9.96
N MET A 424 19.15 14.32 9.75
CA MET A 424 20.01 13.21 10.15
C MET A 424 19.92 12.95 11.66
N ALA A 425 20.02 14.00 12.49
CA ALA A 425 19.92 13.88 13.94
C ALA A 425 18.54 13.34 14.39
N THR A 426 17.46 13.78 13.74
CA THR A 426 16.10 13.30 14.01
C THR A 426 15.96 11.81 13.67
N GLN A 427 16.49 11.40 12.53
CA GLN A 427 16.44 10.00 12.12
C GLN A 427 17.29 9.08 13.01
N LEU A 428 18.46 9.54 13.42
CA LEU A 428 19.29 8.79 14.37
C LEU A 428 18.60 8.63 15.73
N ARG A 429 17.90 9.66 16.23
CA ARG A 429 17.06 9.52 17.44
C ARG A 429 15.91 8.53 17.22
N GLY A 430 15.29 8.56 16.04
CA GLY A 430 14.22 7.64 15.66
C GLY A 430 14.65 6.17 15.68
N VAL A 431 15.90 5.85 15.32
CA VAL A 431 16.44 4.48 15.43
C VAL A 431 16.28 3.92 16.85
N PHE A 432 16.42 4.78 17.87
CA PHE A 432 16.32 4.39 19.28
C PHE A 432 14.88 4.48 19.84
N GLY A 433 13.88 4.69 19.01
CA GLY A 433 12.46 4.62 19.38
C GLY A 433 11.97 5.74 20.32
N LYS A 434 12.68 6.87 20.41
CA LYS A 434 12.23 8.06 21.13
C LYS A 434 11.14 8.75 20.32
N ASP A 435 10.04 9.14 20.94
CA ASP A 435 8.87 9.83 20.37
C ASP A 435 7.79 8.91 19.74
N GLN A 436 7.69 7.64 20.14
CA GLN A 436 6.71 6.69 19.57
C GLN A 436 5.27 7.16 19.72
N ASP A 437 4.89 7.78 20.83
CA ASP A 437 3.51 8.23 21.04
C ASP A 437 3.12 9.36 20.08
N MET A 438 4.04 10.32 19.85
CA MET A 438 3.84 11.36 18.83
C MET A 438 3.90 10.80 17.41
N ALA A 439 4.78 9.84 17.16
CA ALA A 439 4.86 9.15 15.89
C ALA A 439 3.54 8.44 15.57
N HIS A 440 2.88 7.83 16.54
CA HIS A 440 1.55 7.27 16.37
C HIS A 440 0.51 8.35 16.06
N ALA A 441 0.54 9.51 16.70
CA ALA A 441 -0.39 10.60 16.45
C ALA A 441 -0.25 11.21 15.04
N VAL A 442 0.96 11.22 14.51
CA VAL A 442 1.26 11.74 13.16
C VAL A 442 1.18 10.65 12.09
N HIS A 443 1.42 9.42 12.47
CA HIS A 443 1.44 8.24 11.61
C HIS A 443 0.16 7.40 11.72
N ALA A 444 -0.94 8.07 11.60
CA ALA A 444 -2.21 7.41 11.37
C ALA A 444 -2.12 6.48 10.16
N GLY A 445 -1.71 5.28 10.34
CA GLY A 445 -1.55 4.31 9.25
C GLY A 445 -0.17 3.70 9.13
N SER A 446 0.67 3.77 10.17
CA SER A 446 1.94 3.04 10.17
C SER A 446 1.71 1.54 9.91
N ASP A 447 0.63 0.95 10.43
CA ASP A 447 0.27 -0.44 10.14
C ASP A 447 -0.19 -0.65 8.69
N ALA A 448 -0.88 0.31 8.08
CA ALA A 448 -1.22 0.27 6.66
C ALA A 448 0.00 0.56 5.78
N LEU A 449 0.90 1.44 6.24
CA LEU A 449 2.19 1.71 5.62
C LEU A 449 3.14 0.52 5.82
N LEU A 450 3.05 -0.21 6.91
CA LEU A 450 3.76 -1.46 7.15
C LEU A 450 3.30 -2.56 6.18
N GLN A 451 2.00 -2.70 5.97
CA GLN A 451 1.49 -3.57 4.91
C GLN A 451 1.96 -3.09 3.53
N SER A 452 2.04 -1.78 3.28
CA SER A 452 2.63 -1.24 2.07
C SER A 452 4.14 -1.47 2.00
N THR A 453 4.83 -1.53 3.12
CA THR A 453 6.26 -1.89 3.19
C THR A 453 6.47 -3.37 2.87
N ILE A 454 5.61 -4.24 3.36
CA ILE A 454 5.60 -5.65 2.96
C ILE A 454 5.25 -5.77 1.48
N ARG A 455 4.22 -5.09 0.99
CA ARG A 455 3.89 -4.99 -0.45
C ARG A 455 5.00 -4.37 -1.29
N ARG A 456 5.84 -3.53 -0.71
CA ARG A 456 6.99 -2.91 -1.37
C ARG A 456 8.01 -3.93 -1.85
N PHE A 457 8.18 -5.00 -1.11
CA PHE A 457 9.05 -6.11 -1.43
C PHE A 457 8.31 -7.23 -2.16
N HIS A 458 7.00 -7.32 -1.99
CA HIS A 458 6.15 -8.16 -2.81
C HIS A 458 5.79 -7.41 -4.09
N SER A 459 5.98 -8.01 -5.22
CA SER A 459 5.32 -7.54 -6.44
C SER A 459 3.81 -7.45 -6.16
N ASP A 460 3.17 -6.40 -6.62
CA ASP A 460 1.81 -5.92 -6.32
C ASP A 460 0.65 -6.90 -6.64
N ASP A 461 0.89 -8.18 -6.67
CA ASP A 461 -0.05 -9.12 -7.21
C ASP A 461 -1.07 -9.66 -6.21
N GLY A 462 -1.09 -9.15 -4.97
CA GLY A 462 -2.11 -9.59 -3.99
C GLY A 462 -2.21 -11.13 -3.80
N SER A 463 -1.34 -11.86 -4.50
CA SER A 463 -1.40 -13.30 -4.70
C SER A 463 -0.64 -14.10 -3.66
N VAL A 464 0.07 -13.43 -2.75
CA VAL A 464 0.77 -14.13 -1.67
C VAL A 464 -0.25 -14.78 -0.76
N GLY A 465 -0.17 -16.10 -0.61
CA GLY A 465 -1.06 -16.83 0.28
C GLY A 465 -0.98 -16.28 1.72
N GLN A 466 -2.12 -16.23 2.42
CA GLN A 466 -2.21 -15.67 3.78
C GLN A 466 -1.19 -16.24 4.76
N ARG A 467 -0.90 -17.55 4.66
CA ARG A 467 0.09 -18.22 5.52
C ARG A 467 1.50 -17.66 5.26
N MET A 468 1.85 -17.51 3.98
CA MET A 468 3.14 -16.94 3.60
C MET A 468 3.24 -15.47 4.00
N ALA A 469 2.19 -14.67 3.79
CA ALA A 469 2.15 -13.27 4.22
C ALA A 469 2.30 -13.12 5.73
N GLY A 470 1.64 -13.99 6.52
CA GLY A 470 1.80 -14.06 7.97
C GLY A 470 3.23 -14.43 8.39
N PHE A 471 3.83 -15.40 7.71
CA PHE A 471 5.21 -15.82 7.96
C PHE A 471 6.21 -14.70 7.65
N VAL A 472 6.09 -14.05 6.49
CA VAL A 472 6.91 -12.89 6.09
C VAL A 472 6.80 -11.75 7.09
N ASN A 473 5.59 -11.42 7.54
CA ASN A 473 5.37 -10.37 8.54
C ASN A 473 6.04 -10.72 9.88
N SER A 474 5.90 -11.96 10.35
CA SER A 474 6.55 -12.43 11.57
C SER A 474 8.07 -12.40 11.45
N PHE A 475 8.59 -12.78 10.29
CA PHE A 475 10.01 -12.75 9.97
C PHE A 475 10.58 -11.31 10.03
N TYR A 476 9.96 -10.34 9.35
CA TYR A 476 10.45 -8.94 9.40
C TYR A 476 10.27 -8.27 10.76
N LYS A 477 9.30 -8.71 11.56
CA LYS A 477 9.21 -8.31 12.97
C LYS A 477 10.37 -8.90 13.79
N ALA A 478 10.66 -10.19 13.62
CA ALA A 478 11.74 -10.89 14.34
C ALA A 478 13.14 -10.35 13.97
N THR A 479 13.37 -9.95 12.71
CA THR A 479 14.62 -9.31 12.27
C THR A 479 14.75 -7.86 12.74
N GLY A 480 13.71 -7.25 13.31
CA GLY A 480 13.68 -5.84 13.72
C GLY A 480 13.49 -4.85 12.56
N PHE A 481 13.49 -5.33 11.31
CA PHE A 481 13.39 -4.44 10.14
C PHE A 481 12.08 -3.65 10.11
N SER A 482 10.96 -4.29 10.44
CA SER A 482 9.68 -3.59 10.54
C SER A 482 9.72 -2.45 11.55
N GLY A 483 10.22 -2.72 12.77
CA GLY A 483 10.33 -1.71 13.82
C GLY A 483 11.26 -0.56 13.44
N PHE A 484 12.39 -0.86 12.79
CA PHE A 484 13.30 0.16 12.28
C PHE A 484 12.60 1.09 11.26
N MET A 485 11.91 0.52 10.27
CA MET A 485 11.21 1.31 9.25
C MET A 485 10.07 2.14 9.83
N ASP A 486 9.30 1.59 10.76
CA ASP A 486 8.23 2.31 11.45
C ASP A 486 8.76 3.48 12.26
N ASN A 487 9.86 3.28 12.99
CA ASN A 487 10.52 4.33 13.75
C ASN A 487 11.06 5.45 12.84
N GLN A 488 11.65 5.08 11.69
CA GLN A 488 12.16 6.06 10.71
C GLN A 488 11.02 6.91 10.12
N LYS A 489 9.93 6.27 9.72
CA LYS A 489 8.73 6.95 9.22
C LYS A 489 8.11 7.84 10.30
N GLY A 490 8.02 7.31 11.51
CA GLY A 490 7.52 8.03 12.68
C GLY A 490 8.32 9.30 12.95
N ALA A 491 9.62 9.18 13.02
CA ALA A 491 10.51 10.31 13.27
C ALA A 491 10.38 11.40 12.19
N LEU A 492 10.27 11.00 10.91
CA LEU A 492 10.05 11.95 9.81
C LEU A 492 8.70 12.66 9.93
N GLY A 493 7.62 11.91 10.18
CA GLY A 493 6.29 12.51 10.31
C GLY A 493 6.19 13.50 11.47
N VAL A 494 6.75 13.16 12.64
CA VAL A 494 6.83 14.06 13.80
C VAL A 494 7.63 15.32 13.44
N ALA A 495 8.75 15.16 12.75
CA ALA A 495 9.57 16.30 12.30
C ALA A 495 8.79 17.22 11.35
N LEU A 496 8.07 16.65 10.37
CA LEU A 496 7.29 17.43 9.40
C LEU A 496 6.21 18.27 10.10
N THR A 497 5.41 17.66 10.98
CA THR A 497 4.36 18.40 11.72
C THR A 497 4.94 19.41 12.68
N HIS A 498 6.11 19.15 13.27
CA HIS A 498 6.85 20.12 14.08
C HIS A 498 7.32 21.32 13.25
N TYR A 499 7.85 21.11 12.04
CA TYR A 499 8.25 22.23 11.17
C TYR A 499 7.06 23.10 10.76
N LEU A 500 5.93 22.48 10.43
CA LEU A 500 4.71 23.21 10.19
C LEU A 500 4.33 24.06 11.42
N GLY A 501 4.40 23.51 12.63
CA GLY A 501 4.11 24.21 13.88
C GLY A 501 5.11 25.33 14.18
N ARG A 502 6.42 25.10 13.98
CA ARG A 502 7.47 26.11 14.18
C ARG A 502 7.33 27.31 13.23
N ALA A 503 6.83 27.06 12.04
CA ALA A 503 6.63 28.09 11.04
C ALA A 503 5.27 28.79 11.11
N ALA A 504 4.39 28.42 12.02
CA ALA A 504 3.01 28.93 12.09
C ALA A 504 2.92 30.47 12.25
N GLY A 505 3.95 31.10 12.82
CA GLY A 505 4.06 32.57 12.91
C GLY A 505 4.39 33.29 11.60
N LYS A 506 4.75 32.53 10.53
CA LYS A 506 5.14 33.10 9.23
C LYS A 506 3.95 33.01 8.25
N THR A 507 3.86 34.00 7.37
CA THR A 507 2.98 33.91 6.20
C THR A 507 3.58 33.00 5.15
N PHE A 508 2.78 32.54 4.18
CA PHE A 508 3.24 31.62 3.13
C PHE A 508 4.46 32.19 2.38
N ASP A 509 4.44 33.48 2.04
CA ASP A 509 5.51 34.16 1.31
C ASP A 509 6.82 34.30 2.11
N GLN A 510 6.74 34.18 3.43
CA GLN A 510 7.91 34.20 4.34
C GLN A 510 8.55 32.83 4.53
N LEU A 511 7.94 31.77 3.97
CA LEU A 511 8.51 30.43 3.98
C LEU A 511 9.66 30.33 2.97
N ASP A 512 10.56 29.38 3.20
CA ASP A 512 11.62 29.07 2.23
C ASP A 512 11.01 28.72 0.85
N PRO A 513 11.54 29.27 -0.28
CA PRO A 513 10.97 29.05 -1.61
C PRO A 513 10.85 27.56 -2.01
N ARG A 514 11.78 26.71 -1.55
CA ARG A 514 11.71 25.26 -1.81
C ARG A 514 10.55 24.65 -1.05
N TRP A 515 10.32 25.12 0.17
CA TRP A 515 9.19 24.67 0.97
C TRP A 515 7.86 25.15 0.39
N GLN A 516 7.77 26.40 -0.05
CA GLN A 516 6.60 26.89 -0.81
C GLN A 516 6.31 25.99 -2.02
N THR A 517 7.34 25.66 -2.82
CA THR A 517 7.22 24.75 -3.96
C THR A 517 6.74 23.36 -3.51
N SER A 518 7.28 22.84 -2.42
CA SER A 518 6.88 21.54 -1.86
C SER A 518 5.40 21.53 -1.43
N LEU A 519 4.94 22.57 -0.75
CA LEU A 519 3.55 22.75 -0.32
C LEU A 519 2.60 22.90 -1.51
N THR A 520 2.96 23.78 -2.47
CA THR A 520 2.14 24.02 -3.69
C THR A 520 1.88 22.75 -4.49
N ARG A 521 2.84 21.83 -4.55
CA ARG A 521 2.66 20.53 -5.22
C ARG A 521 1.53 19.70 -4.62
N TYR A 522 1.18 19.93 -3.36
CA TYR A 522 0.03 19.30 -2.68
C TYR A 522 -1.20 20.22 -2.64
N GLY A 523 -1.17 21.34 -3.38
CA GLY A 523 -2.28 22.28 -3.45
C GLY A 523 -2.40 23.15 -2.21
N ILE A 524 -1.32 23.29 -1.44
CA ILE A 524 -1.24 24.16 -0.25
C ILE A 524 -0.58 25.44 -0.68
N GLU A 525 -1.35 26.52 -0.68
CA GLU A 525 -0.92 27.89 -0.96
C GLU A 525 -1.26 28.80 0.23
N ALA A 526 -1.16 30.12 0.08
CA ALA A 526 -1.38 31.05 1.17
C ALA A 526 -2.73 30.85 1.90
N PRO A 527 -3.88 30.66 1.22
CA PRO A 527 -5.15 30.46 1.92
C PRO A 527 -5.17 29.18 2.78
N GLU A 528 -4.69 28.07 2.23
CA GLU A 528 -4.66 26.79 2.95
C GLU A 528 -3.63 26.81 4.08
N TRP A 529 -2.51 27.50 3.87
CA TRP A 529 -1.50 27.70 4.91
C TRP A 529 -2.05 28.52 6.08
N ASP A 530 -2.75 29.62 5.80
CA ASP A 530 -3.35 30.48 6.82
C ASP A 530 -4.40 29.74 7.68
N VAL A 531 -5.19 28.87 7.05
CA VAL A 531 -6.12 28.00 7.79
C VAL A 531 -5.34 27.04 8.68
N ALA A 532 -4.34 26.33 8.13
CA ALA A 532 -3.66 25.26 8.86
C ALA A 532 -2.80 25.79 10.01
N ARG A 533 -2.06 26.90 9.81
CA ARG A 533 -1.20 27.47 10.86
C ARG A 533 -1.96 27.98 12.08
N ALA A 534 -3.25 28.29 11.94
CA ALA A 534 -4.12 28.66 13.06
C ALA A 534 -4.36 27.50 14.03
N PHE A 535 -4.15 26.26 13.61
CA PHE A 535 -4.25 25.04 14.43
C PHE A 535 -2.92 24.60 15.03
N ALA A 536 -1.88 25.44 14.96
CA ALA A 536 -0.60 25.13 15.60
C ALA A 536 -0.78 25.06 17.12
N GLN A 537 -0.40 23.95 17.70
CA GLN A 537 -0.56 23.69 19.13
C GLN A 537 0.67 22.99 19.73
N LYS A 538 0.84 23.16 21.03
CA LYS A 538 1.86 22.44 21.78
C LYS A 538 1.40 21.01 22.03
N ALA A 539 2.15 20.05 21.51
CA ALA A 539 1.83 18.64 21.66
C ALA A 539 2.44 18.01 22.93
N SER A 540 2.22 16.73 23.15
CA SER A 540 2.69 15.98 24.33
C SER A 540 4.22 15.97 24.48
N ASP A 541 4.96 16.13 23.39
CA ASP A 541 6.43 16.25 23.37
C ASP A 541 6.94 17.67 23.74
N GLY A 542 6.03 18.59 24.05
CA GLY A 542 6.34 19.96 24.42
C GLY A 542 6.67 20.89 23.25
N ARG A 543 6.65 20.40 22.02
CA ARG A 543 6.94 21.16 20.79
C ARG A 543 5.66 21.64 20.10
N MET A 544 5.77 22.72 19.30
CA MET A 544 4.66 23.20 18.46
C MET A 544 4.50 22.30 17.25
N HIS A 545 3.27 21.88 16.98
CA HIS A 545 2.91 21.05 15.82
C HIS A 545 1.68 21.60 15.12
N VAL A 546 1.58 21.34 13.81
CA VAL A 546 0.33 21.37 13.06
C VAL A 546 0.02 19.94 12.67
N ILE A 547 -0.95 19.34 13.37
CA ILE A 547 -1.38 17.96 13.13
C ILE A 547 -2.54 18.01 12.13
N PRO A 548 -2.43 17.35 10.96
CA PRO A 548 -3.48 17.44 9.94
C PRO A 548 -4.88 17.04 10.43
N ALA A 549 -4.97 16.06 11.34
CA ALA A 549 -6.23 15.58 11.89
C ALA A 549 -6.98 16.62 12.77
N ASP A 550 -6.27 17.62 13.28
CA ASP A 550 -6.82 18.66 14.15
C ASP A 550 -7.32 19.88 13.37
N ILE A 551 -7.03 19.98 12.07
CA ILE A 551 -7.47 21.07 11.20
C ILE A 551 -8.97 20.92 10.96
N ALA A 552 -9.77 21.94 11.34
CA ALA A 552 -11.22 21.88 11.24
C ALA A 552 -11.73 21.81 9.79
N ASP A 553 -11.08 22.53 8.86
CA ASP A 553 -11.42 22.45 7.45
C ASP A 553 -10.96 21.10 6.86
N ALA A 554 -11.91 20.24 6.53
CA ALA A 554 -11.63 18.90 6.03
C ALA A 554 -10.88 18.89 4.68
N GLY A 555 -11.06 19.91 3.84
CA GLY A 555 -10.35 20.04 2.57
C GLY A 555 -8.89 20.40 2.79
N VAL A 556 -8.62 21.35 3.69
CA VAL A 556 -7.27 21.75 4.08
C VAL A 556 -6.59 20.62 4.84
N ALA A 557 -7.25 20.02 5.84
CA ALA A 557 -6.75 18.85 6.56
C ALA A 557 -6.27 17.76 5.62
N ARG A 558 -7.05 17.49 4.57
CA ARG A 558 -6.76 16.50 3.56
C ARG A 558 -5.48 16.80 2.78
N LYS A 559 -5.27 18.07 2.39
CA LYS A 559 -4.06 18.49 1.67
C LYS A 559 -2.81 18.31 2.53
N PHE A 560 -2.88 18.69 3.81
CA PHE A 560 -1.79 18.49 4.76
C PHE A 560 -1.55 17.00 5.07
N GLN A 561 -2.59 16.20 5.14
CA GLN A 561 -2.45 14.75 5.29
C GLN A 561 -1.72 14.14 4.08
N ASN A 562 -2.10 14.52 2.85
CA ASN A 562 -1.41 14.09 1.64
C ASN A 562 0.06 14.53 1.63
N TYR A 563 0.33 15.77 2.09
CA TYR A 563 1.67 16.32 2.19
C TYR A 563 2.56 15.49 3.13
N VAL A 564 2.11 15.25 4.35
CA VAL A 564 2.86 14.46 5.35
C VAL A 564 3.05 13.02 4.84
N THR A 565 1.98 12.35 4.40
CA THR A 565 2.04 10.97 3.92
C THR A 565 2.96 10.83 2.69
N GLY A 566 2.88 11.78 1.76
CA GLY A 566 3.72 11.79 0.55
C GLY A 566 5.21 11.94 0.86
N HIS A 567 5.57 12.85 1.79
CA HIS A 567 6.96 13.04 2.20
C HIS A 567 7.51 11.89 3.04
N VAL A 568 6.69 11.29 3.91
CA VAL A 568 7.06 10.07 4.64
C VAL A 568 7.33 8.92 3.68
N ALA A 569 6.46 8.71 2.70
CA ALA A 569 6.67 7.70 1.66
C ALA A 569 7.90 8.00 0.78
N GLN A 570 8.21 9.29 0.54
CA GLN A 570 9.44 9.71 -0.15
C GLN A 570 10.67 9.37 0.69
N GLY A 571 10.72 9.77 1.96
CA GLY A 571 11.84 9.49 2.85
C GLY A 571 12.10 7.99 3.02
N ALA A 572 11.05 7.20 3.17
CA ALA A 572 11.14 5.75 3.22
C ALA A 572 11.50 5.11 1.85
N ASN A 573 11.61 5.90 0.80
CA ASN A 573 11.82 5.46 -0.58
C ASN A 573 10.85 4.35 -1.01
N GLU A 574 9.57 4.50 -0.63
CA GLU A 574 8.55 3.52 -1.02
C GLU A 574 8.32 3.55 -2.53
N PRO A 575 8.38 2.40 -3.22
CA PRO A 575 8.09 2.34 -4.64
C PRO A 575 6.68 2.85 -4.94
N THR A 576 6.59 3.80 -5.85
CA THR A 576 5.29 4.26 -6.36
C THR A 576 4.67 3.22 -7.27
N ALA A 577 3.36 3.25 -7.46
CA ALA A 577 2.68 2.42 -8.43
C ALA A 577 3.25 2.63 -9.84
N TRP A 578 3.63 3.88 -10.18
CA TRP A 578 4.30 4.19 -11.42
C TRP A 578 5.66 3.49 -11.54
N ALA A 579 6.51 3.56 -10.52
CA ALA A 579 7.83 2.94 -10.54
C ALA A 579 7.73 1.41 -10.67
N ARG A 580 6.79 0.79 -9.96
CA ARG A 580 6.52 -0.65 -10.06
C ARG A 580 6.04 -1.02 -11.47
N ASN A 581 5.09 -0.27 -12.00
CA ASN A 581 4.54 -0.49 -13.33
C ASN A 581 5.61 -0.39 -14.43
N VAL A 582 6.47 0.63 -14.37
CA VAL A 582 7.59 0.81 -15.29
C VAL A 582 8.53 -0.40 -15.26
N VAL A 583 8.87 -0.85 -14.06
CA VAL A 583 9.82 -1.95 -13.86
C VAL A 583 9.29 -3.27 -14.44
N VAL A 584 8.01 -3.58 -14.27
CA VAL A 584 7.40 -4.82 -14.81
C VAL A 584 6.89 -4.65 -16.24
N GLY A 585 7.13 -3.48 -16.88
CA GLY A 585 6.72 -3.20 -18.26
C GLY A 585 5.20 -3.25 -18.45
N GLY A 586 4.40 -2.93 -17.41
CA GLY A 586 2.95 -2.96 -17.46
C GLY A 586 2.33 -4.36 -17.59
N THR A 587 3.09 -5.41 -17.35
CA THR A 587 2.62 -6.80 -17.46
C THR A 587 1.80 -7.23 -16.26
N ARG A 588 0.77 -8.06 -16.50
CA ARG A 588 -0.14 -8.56 -15.45
C ARG A 588 0.44 -9.78 -14.74
N ALA A 589 0.26 -9.85 -13.42
CA ALA A 589 0.59 -11.04 -12.63
C ALA A 589 -0.21 -12.27 -13.09
N GLY A 590 0.35 -13.46 -12.92
CA GLY A 590 -0.29 -14.72 -13.35
C GLY A 590 -0.26 -14.93 -14.86
N THR A 591 0.46 -14.11 -15.63
CA THR A 591 0.77 -14.38 -17.03
C THR A 591 2.24 -14.80 -17.16
N PRO A 592 2.63 -15.65 -18.10
CA PRO A 592 4.03 -16.06 -18.25
C PRO A 592 4.99 -14.86 -18.37
N ALA A 593 4.68 -13.89 -19.24
CA ALA A 593 5.46 -12.66 -19.38
C ALA A 593 5.50 -11.83 -18.10
N GLY A 594 4.36 -11.74 -17.38
CA GLY A 594 4.27 -11.01 -16.14
C GLY A 594 5.08 -11.61 -15.01
N GLU A 595 5.10 -12.94 -14.89
CA GLU A 595 5.91 -13.62 -13.88
C GLU A 595 7.40 -13.51 -14.17
N ILE A 596 7.83 -13.70 -15.43
CA ILE A 596 9.21 -13.50 -15.84
C ILE A 596 9.66 -12.06 -15.56
N ALA A 597 8.85 -11.07 -15.94
CA ALA A 597 9.18 -9.68 -15.68
C ALA A 597 9.37 -9.42 -14.18
N ARG A 598 8.50 -9.97 -13.32
CA ARG A 598 8.61 -9.79 -11.86
C ARG A 598 9.82 -10.48 -11.24
N TYR A 599 10.26 -11.61 -11.78
CA TYR A 599 11.51 -12.25 -11.36
C TYR A 599 12.75 -11.44 -11.76
N LEU A 600 12.83 -11.02 -13.01
CA LEU A 600 13.96 -10.26 -13.53
C LEU A 600 14.12 -8.87 -12.90
N THR A 601 13.01 -8.31 -12.44
CA THR A 601 12.97 -6.93 -11.93
C THR A 601 12.76 -6.84 -10.43
N GLN A 602 12.81 -7.96 -9.73
CA GLN A 602 12.74 -7.98 -8.27
C GLN A 602 13.81 -7.05 -7.68
N PHE A 603 13.43 -6.18 -6.75
CA PHE A 603 14.21 -5.10 -6.12
C PHE A 603 14.55 -3.88 -7.01
N LYS A 604 14.38 -3.93 -8.33
CA LYS A 604 14.69 -2.78 -9.21
C LYS A 604 13.74 -1.59 -9.01
N SER A 605 12.53 -1.83 -8.50
CA SER A 605 11.58 -0.76 -8.19
C SER A 605 12.13 0.23 -7.14
N PHE A 606 12.96 -0.24 -6.20
CA PHE A 606 13.61 0.63 -5.22
C PHE A 606 14.54 1.65 -5.90
N ALA A 607 15.37 1.19 -6.80
CA ALA A 607 16.31 2.04 -7.53
C ALA A 607 15.59 3.04 -8.46
N VAL A 608 14.53 2.58 -9.16
CA VAL A 608 13.69 3.47 -9.99
C VAL A 608 13.03 4.55 -9.13
N THR A 609 12.52 4.19 -7.96
CA THR A 609 11.91 5.13 -7.02
C THR A 609 12.94 6.13 -6.49
N MET A 610 14.14 5.69 -6.19
CA MET A 610 15.22 6.58 -5.74
C MET A 610 15.56 7.61 -6.81
N MET A 611 15.73 7.19 -8.07
CA MET A 611 15.94 8.12 -9.19
C MET A 611 14.77 9.09 -9.35
N GLN A 612 13.54 8.58 -9.25
CA GLN A 612 12.32 9.36 -9.43
C GLN A 612 12.10 10.36 -8.31
N ARG A 613 12.11 9.92 -7.06
CA ARG A 613 11.71 10.74 -5.90
C ARG A 613 12.87 11.52 -5.32
N GLN A 614 14.02 10.90 -5.13
CA GLN A 614 15.15 11.56 -4.49
C GLN A 614 15.89 12.46 -5.47
N PHE A 615 16.45 11.90 -6.55
CA PHE A 615 17.14 12.70 -7.55
C PHE A 615 16.18 13.64 -8.31
N GLY A 616 15.00 13.18 -8.67
CA GLY A 616 13.97 14.03 -9.28
C GLY A 616 13.61 15.24 -8.42
N SER A 617 13.62 15.13 -7.09
CA SER A 617 13.36 16.24 -6.19
C SER A 617 14.50 17.27 -6.17
N LEU A 618 15.73 16.84 -6.39
CA LEU A 618 16.91 17.70 -6.43
C LEU A 618 17.10 18.41 -7.77
N LEU A 619 16.42 17.94 -8.81
CA LEU A 619 16.44 18.55 -10.15
C LEU A 619 15.25 19.49 -10.38
N ARG A 620 14.25 19.51 -9.50
CA ARG A 620 13.04 20.32 -9.65
C ARG A 620 13.31 21.81 -9.43
N GLY A 621 12.88 22.63 -10.39
CA GLY A 621 13.04 24.09 -10.27
C GLY A 621 14.49 24.60 -10.38
N GLY A 622 15.38 23.71 -10.82
CA GLY A 622 16.83 23.97 -10.95
C GLY A 622 17.66 22.88 -10.27
N VAL A 623 18.91 22.72 -10.69
CA VAL A 623 19.80 21.69 -10.13
C VAL A 623 20.28 22.11 -8.73
N ASP A 624 19.90 21.33 -7.72
CA ASP A 624 20.36 21.51 -6.34
C ASP A 624 21.70 20.78 -6.12
N VAL A 625 22.79 21.34 -6.62
CA VAL A 625 24.13 20.75 -6.49
C VAL A 625 24.49 20.47 -5.01
N PRO A 626 24.29 21.38 -4.04
CA PRO A 626 24.55 21.07 -2.63
C PRO A 626 23.72 19.88 -2.13
N GLY A 627 22.45 19.78 -2.50
CA GLY A 627 21.59 18.66 -2.14
C GLY A 627 22.07 17.33 -2.72
N ILE A 628 22.50 17.31 -3.99
CA ILE A 628 23.07 16.13 -4.64
C ILE A 628 24.33 15.67 -3.90
N MET A 629 25.22 16.62 -3.58
CA MET A 629 26.48 16.32 -2.86
C MET A 629 26.21 15.79 -1.45
N LEU A 630 25.26 16.38 -0.72
CA LEU A 630 24.87 15.92 0.62
C LEU A 630 24.29 14.51 0.57
N LEU A 631 23.39 14.24 -0.37
CA LEU A 631 22.80 12.91 -0.52
C LEU A 631 23.86 11.87 -0.91
N ALA A 632 24.69 12.17 -1.90
CA ALA A 632 25.70 11.24 -2.39
C ALA A 632 26.74 10.94 -1.30
N SER A 633 27.31 11.97 -0.65
CA SER A 633 28.32 11.78 0.40
C SER A 633 27.77 11.05 1.62
N SER A 634 26.56 11.38 2.07
CA SER A 634 25.94 10.73 3.22
C SER A 634 25.52 9.28 2.90
N ALA A 635 24.98 9.03 1.70
CA ALA A 635 24.66 7.68 1.25
C ALA A 635 25.93 6.82 1.13
N MET A 636 27.01 7.37 0.61
CA MET A 636 28.33 6.72 0.57
C MET A 636 28.85 6.42 1.99
N GLY A 637 28.75 7.38 2.90
CA GLY A 637 29.10 7.18 4.31
C GLY A 637 28.30 6.07 4.97
N MET A 638 26.97 6.03 4.75
CA MET A 638 26.12 4.95 5.26
C MET A 638 26.41 3.62 4.59
N GLY A 639 26.75 3.60 3.31
CA GLY A 639 27.19 2.39 2.58
C GLY A 639 28.49 1.84 3.14
N PHE A 640 29.44 2.72 3.52
CA PHE A 640 30.67 2.31 4.20
C PHE A 640 30.37 1.69 5.58
N ILE A 641 29.58 2.36 6.41
CA ILE A 641 29.17 1.82 7.72
C ILE A 641 28.43 0.48 7.55
N GLY A 642 27.53 0.40 6.58
CA GLY A 642 26.85 -0.84 6.26
C GLY A 642 27.81 -1.95 5.81
N GLY A 643 28.83 -1.62 5.05
CA GLY A 643 29.90 -2.54 4.67
C GLY A 643 30.67 -3.10 5.87
N GLN A 644 31.00 -2.26 6.83
CA GLN A 644 31.66 -2.69 8.07
C GLN A 644 30.76 -3.59 8.94
N LEU A 645 29.48 -3.22 9.10
CA LEU A 645 28.50 -4.05 9.83
C LEU A 645 28.29 -5.40 9.15
N HIS A 646 28.14 -5.40 7.83
CA HIS A 646 28.06 -6.65 7.07
C HIS A 646 29.33 -7.51 7.24
N GLY A 647 30.50 -6.87 7.16
CA GLY A 647 31.77 -7.53 7.42
C GLY A 647 31.83 -8.18 8.80
N LEU A 648 31.34 -7.49 9.82
CA LEU A 648 31.25 -8.04 11.18
C LEU A 648 30.37 -9.31 11.22
N LEU A 649 29.23 -9.32 10.53
CA LEU A 649 28.37 -10.51 10.46
C LEU A 649 28.96 -11.68 9.67
N THR A 650 29.78 -11.37 8.67
CA THR A 650 30.43 -12.37 7.81
C THR A 650 31.83 -12.74 8.26
N ASN A 651 32.27 -12.24 9.39
CA ASN A 651 33.65 -12.40 9.90
C ASN A 651 34.73 -11.88 8.92
N GLN A 652 34.42 -10.83 8.16
CA GLN A 652 35.31 -10.24 7.14
C GLN A 652 35.53 -8.76 7.44
N HIS A 653 36.73 -8.43 7.94
CA HIS A 653 37.10 -7.05 8.18
C HIS A 653 37.57 -6.38 6.89
N GLN A 654 36.97 -5.26 6.53
CA GLN A 654 37.44 -4.42 5.44
C GLN A 654 38.59 -3.56 5.92
N ASN A 655 39.79 -3.83 5.44
CA ASN A 655 40.97 -3.05 5.81
C ASN A 655 40.91 -1.65 5.16
N MET A 656 41.44 -0.65 5.85
CA MET A 656 41.60 0.68 5.27
C MET A 656 42.68 0.65 4.19
N PRO A 657 42.41 1.20 2.99
CA PRO A 657 43.40 1.24 1.93
C PRO A 657 44.60 2.10 2.29
N THR A 658 45.78 1.70 1.79
CA THR A 658 47.02 2.45 1.94
C THR A 658 47.41 3.18 0.66
N ASP A 659 46.74 2.90 -0.44
CA ASP A 659 47.01 3.45 -1.78
C ASP A 659 45.75 4.09 -2.40
N ALA A 660 45.94 4.90 -3.41
CA ALA A 660 44.86 5.64 -4.08
C ALA A 660 43.86 4.69 -4.79
N GLU A 661 44.30 3.59 -5.34
CA GLU A 661 43.45 2.62 -6.03
C GLU A 661 42.51 1.92 -5.06
N GLY A 662 43.00 1.50 -3.93
CA GLY A 662 42.22 0.94 -2.85
C GLY A 662 41.17 1.92 -2.29
N TRP A 663 41.51 3.20 -2.17
CA TRP A 663 40.53 4.22 -1.78
C TRP A 663 39.43 4.39 -2.82
N VAL A 664 39.78 4.44 -4.10
CA VAL A 664 38.77 4.51 -5.18
C VAL A 664 37.85 3.31 -5.12
N LYS A 665 38.39 2.09 -4.95
CA LYS A 665 37.60 0.85 -4.82
C LYS A 665 36.69 0.92 -3.60
N LEU A 666 37.20 1.28 -2.42
CA LEU A 666 36.41 1.38 -1.19
C LEU A 666 35.28 2.40 -1.31
N LEU A 667 35.55 3.57 -1.87
CA LEU A 667 34.54 4.61 -2.07
C LEU A 667 33.49 4.17 -3.09
N THR A 668 33.91 3.48 -4.16
CA THR A 668 32.99 2.94 -5.18
C THR A 668 32.09 1.86 -4.58
N ASP A 669 32.66 0.90 -3.85
CA ASP A 669 31.89 -0.14 -3.16
C ASP A 669 30.91 0.46 -2.12
N SER A 670 31.35 1.49 -1.40
CA SER A 670 30.52 2.22 -0.44
C SER A 670 29.38 2.98 -1.13
N ALA A 671 29.65 3.59 -2.28
CA ALA A 671 28.64 4.29 -3.09
C ALA A 671 27.60 3.31 -3.66
N VAL A 672 28.04 2.13 -4.11
CA VAL A 672 27.13 1.07 -4.57
C VAL A 672 26.26 0.54 -3.44
N ARG A 673 26.87 0.21 -2.29
CA ARG A 673 26.13 -0.26 -1.09
C ARG A 673 25.17 0.82 -0.55
N GLY A 674 25.56 2.07 -0.60
CA GLY A 674 24.74 3.22 -0.24
C GLY A 674 23.68 3.59 -1.26
N GLY A 675 23.62 2.87 -2.40
CA GLY A 675 22.59 3.10 -3.42
C GLY A 675 22.74 4.41 -4.19
N VAL A 676 23.91 5.08 -4.12
CA VAL A 676 24.18 6.38 -4.76
C VAL A 676 23.91 6.37 -6.26
N PHE A 677 24.26 5.28 -6.92
CA PHE A 677 24.11 5.13 -8.37
C PHE A 677 22.80 4.47 -8.80
N GLY A 678 21.99 3.96 -7.85
CA GLY A 678 20.71 3.30 -8.16
C GLY A 678 20.88 2.17 -9.19
N LEU A 679 19.97 2.15 -10.17
CA LEU A 679 20.02 1.18 -11.29
C LEU A 679 21.25 1.29 -12.16
N LEU A 680 21.80 2.51 -12.33
CA LEU A 680 23.00 2.76 -13.13
C LEU A 680 24.23 2.17 -12.45
N GLY A 681 24.30 2.20 -11.11
CA GLY A 681 25.43 1.63 -10.37
C GLY A 681 25.48 0.12 -10.48
N ASP A 682 24.35 -0.55 -10.39
CA ASP A 682 24.25 -2.00 -10.56
C ASP A 682 24.64 -2.43 -11.98
N ALA A 683 24.23 -1.67 -13.00
CA ALA A 683 24.53 -1.97 -14.39
C ALA A 683 25.96 -1.59 -14.79
N MET A 684 26.45 -0.39 -14.38
CA MET A 684 27.74 0.14 -14.84
C MET A 684 28.95 -0.40 -14.07
N LEU A 685 28.78 -0.70 -12.77
CA LEU A 685 29.91 -1.09 -11.92
C LEU A 685 30.10 -2.60 -11.82
N ARG A 686 29.04 -3.39 -12.03
CA ARG A 686 29.15 -4.86 -12.13
C ARG A 686 29.71 -5.33 -13.48
N ASP A 687 29.36 -4.68 -14.59
CA ASP A 687 29.83 -5.07 -15.92
C ASP A 687 31.32 -4.77 -16.18
N GLY A 688 31.89 -3.80 -15.46
CA GLY A 688 33.30 -3.46 -15.62
C GLY A 688 34.31 -4.39 -14.92
N MET A 689 33.86 -5.29 -14.04
CA MET A 689 34.76 -6.00 -13.12
C MET A 689 34.61 -7.53 -13.07
N ARG A 690 33.69 -8.18 -13.82
CA ARG A 690 33.54 -9.65 -13.76
C ARG A 690 33.26 -10.32 -15.09
N SER A 691 33.71 -11.59 -15.19
CA SER A 691 33.65 -12.50 -16.37
C SER A 691 32.22 -12.73 -16.89
N GLY A 692 32.12 -13.10 -18.19
CA GLY A 692 30.86 -13.36 -18.90
C GLY A 692 29.89 -14.39 -18.31
N SER A 693 30.28 -15.18 -17.29
CA SER A 693 29.37 -16.03 -16.51
C SER A 693 28.40 -15.26 -15.63
N ASP A 694 28.71 -14.00 -15.26
CA ASP A 694 27.89 -13.19 -14.37
C ASP A 694 26.71 -12.53 -15.12
N VAL A 695 26.81 -12.36 -16.44
CA VAL A 695 25.70 -11.85 -17.27
C VAL A 695 24.52 -12.84 -17.29
N ALA A 696 24.81 -14.14 -17.37
CA ALA A 696 23.74 -15.16 -17.32
C ALA A 696 23.04 -15.18 -15.97
N LYS A 697 23.75 -14.97 -14.86
CA LYS A 697 23.19 -14.88 -13.51
C LYS A 697 22.33 -13.65 -13.33
N GLN A 698 22.70 -12.51 -13.92
CA GLN A 698 21.90 -11.29 -13.90
C GLN A 698 20.59 -11.42 -14.69
N LEU A 699 20.59 -12.19 -15.78
CA LEU A 699 19.40 -12.46 -16.58
C LEU A 699 18.37 -13.33 -15.83
N VAL A 700 18.83 -14.21 -14.94
CA VAL A 700 17.96 -15.11 -14.17
C VAL A 700 17.34 -14.43 -12.95
N GLY A 701 17.85 -13.25 -12.56
CA GLY A 701 17.34 -12.44 -11.44
C GLY A 701 17.66 -13.04 -10.05
N PRO A 702 17.31 -12.33 -8.97
CA PRO A 702 17.71 -12.70 -7.61
C PRO A 702 17.18 -14.06 -7.12
N VAL A 703 16.10 -14.55 -7.72
CA VAL A 703 15.52 -15.86 -7.40
C VAL A 703 16.26 -16.99 -8.10
N GLY A 704 16.80 -16.72 -9.26
CA GLY A 704 17.44 -17.75 -10.06
C GLY A 704 18.87 -18.06 -9.62
N GLU A 705 19.58 -17.11 -9.02
CA GLU A 705 20.95 -17.31 -8.56
C GLU A 705 21.04 -18.46 -7.52
N PRO A 706 20.28 -18.45 -6.42
CA PRO A 706 20.26 -19.57 -5.48
C PRO A 706 19.79 -20.90 -6.10
N LEU A 707 18.85 -20.83 -7.04
CA LEU A 707 18.34 -22.02 -7.73
C LEU A 707 19.38 -22.63 -8.67
N VAL A 708 20.11 -21.80 -9.43
CA VAL A 708 21.20 -22.24 -10.30
C VAL A 708 22.35 -22.84 -9.49
N ASP A 709 22.71 -22.21 -8.37
CA ASP A 709 23.74 -22.71 -7.47
C ASP A 709 23.32 -24.04 -6.80
N LEU A 710 22.05 -24.18 -6.41
CA LEU A 710 21.50 -25.44 -5.89
C LEU A 710 21.52 -26.55 -6.94
N ILE A 711 21.08 -26.26 -8.17
CA ILE A 711 21.10 -27.22 -9.27
C ILE A 711 22.54 -27.59 -9.60
N GLY A 712 23.47 -26.64 -9.62
CA GLY A 712 24.90 -26.89 -9.82
C GLY A 712 25.47 -27.78 -8.72
N ALA A 713 25.20 -27.49 -7.47
CA ALA A 713 25.64 -28.31 -6.32
C ALA A 713 25.04 -29.72 -6.37
N LEU A 714 23.75 -29.87 -6.65
CA LEU A 714 23.08 -31.16 -6.80
C LEU A 714 23.63 -31.96 -7.99
N ASN A 715 23.93 -31.29 -9.08
CA ASN A 715 24.51 -31.94 -10.28
C ASN A 715 25.94 -32.43 -10.01
N ASN A 716 26.76 -31.66 -9.31
CA ASN A 716 28.09 -32.03 -8.86
C ASN A 716 28.05 -33.24 -7.90
N VAL A 717 27.05 -33.29 -6.98
CA VAL A 717 26.83 -34.46 -6.11
C VAL A 717 26.37 -35.68 -6.91
N ARG A 718 25.49 -35.49 -7.90
CA ARG A 718 24.91 -36.60 -8.70
C ARG A 718 25.92 -37.22 -9.69
N GLN A 719 26.88 -36.45 -10.19
CA GLN A 719 27.84 -36.96 -11.19
C GLN A 719 28.93 -37.84 -10.58
N GLY A 720 29.00 -38.00 -9.27
CA GLY A 720 29.91 -38.87 -8.56
C GLY A 720 31.39 -38.56 -8.79
N PRO A 721 32.32 -39.26 -8.17
CA PRO A 721 33.75 -39.05 -8.37
C PRO A 721 34.19 -39.62 -9.73
N GLY A 722 34.33 -38.80 -10.73
CA GLY A 722 35.00 -39.17 -11.99
C GLY A 722 36.50 -39.27 -11.82
N GLU A 723 37.17 -40.09 -12.67
CA GLU A 723 38.61 -40.33 -12.65
C GLU A 723 39.43 -39.05 -12.94
N GLY A 724 39.64 -38.20 -12.03
CA GLY A 724 40.44 -36.99 -12.14
C GLY A 724 40.09 -36.02 -11.03
N SER A 725 40.73 -36.21 -9.89
CA SER A 725 40.64 -35.35 -8.72
C SER A 725 39.35 -35.45 -7.92
N ARG A 726 39.23 -36.53 -7.14
CA ARG A 726 38.20 -36.70 -6.09
C ARG A 726 38.09 -35.54 -5.09
N THR A 727 39.15 -34.75 -4.95
CA THR A 727 39.27 -33.59 -4.07
C THR A 727 38.53 -32.36 -4.61
N THR A 728 38.60 -32.06 -5.89
CA THR A 728 38.10 -30.81 -6.47
C THR A 728 36.57 -30.78 -6.58
N ARG A 729 35.91 -31.88 -6.94
CA ARG A 729 34.44 -31.96 -7.07
C ARG A 729 33.72 -32.03 -5.73
N GLY A 730 34.33 -32.68 -4.75
CA GLY A 730 33.81 -32.66 -3.37
C GLY A 730 33.91 -31.25 -2.77
N GLN A 731 34.97 -30.51 -3.11
CA GLN A 731 35.16 -29.11 -2.73
C GLN A 731 34.09 -28.20 -3.33
N GLU A 732 33.86 -28.29 -4.64
CA GLU A 732 32.84 -27.53 -5.35
C GLU A 732 31.41 -27.85 -4.84
N ALA A 733 31.12 -29.11 -4.49
CA ALA A 733 29.84 -29.51 -3.92
C ALA A 733 29.64 -28.91 -2.51
N ILE A 734 30.66 -28.90 -1.67
CA ILE A 734 30.60 -28.33 -0.33
C ILE A 734 30.55 -26.79 -0.39
N GLU A 735 31.33 -26.17 -1.26
CA GLU A 735 31.25 -24.72 -1.51
C GLU A 735 29.87 -24.33 -2.06
N GLY A 736 29.29 -25.13 -2.97
CA GLY A 736 27.93 -24.96 -3.48
C GLY A 736 26.89 -25.13 -2.39
N VAL A 737 26.98 -26.16 -1.56
CA VAL A 737 26.09 -26.36 -0.41
C VAL A 737 26.28 -25.26 0.64
N HIS A 738 27.51 -24.83 0.90
CA HIS A 738 27.80 -23.71 1.79
C HIS A 738 27.16 -22.40 1.27
N LYS A 739 27.33 -22.11 -0.01
CA LYS A 739 26.74 -20.94 -0.64
C LYS A 739 25.21 -21.00 -0.58
N VAL A 740 24.63 -22.13 -0.94
CA VAL A 740 23.17 -22.36 -0.91
C VAL A 740 22.62 -22.30 0.53
N LEU A 741 23.29 -22.87 1.50
CA LEU A 741 22.87 -22.77 2.91
C LEU A 741 23.06 -21.36 3.45
N GLY A 742 24.09 -20.64 3.03
CA GLY A 742 24.29 -19.22 3.33
C GLY A 742 23.21 -18.34 2.72
N ASP A 743 22.73 -18.70 1.53
CA ASP A 743 21.69 -17.96 0.79
C ASP A 743 20.27 -18.36 1.21
N ILE A 744 20.03 -19.64 1.57
CA ILE A 744 18.70 -20.17 1.91
C ILE A 744 18.38 -20.06 3.40
N THR A 745 19.37 -20.15 4.29
CA THR A 745 19.10 -19.82 5.70
C THR A 745 18.65 -18.37 5.74
N PRO A 746 17.39 -18.10 6.14
CA PRO A 746 16.94 -16.73 6.34
C PRO A 746 17.99 -16.09 7.25
N ASN A 747 18.69 -15.09 6.75
CA ASN A 747 19.80 -14.45 7.43
C ASN A 747 19.28 -13.71 8.67
N PHE A 748 18.76 -14.47 9.62
CA PHE A 748 18.67 -14.00 10.98
C PHE A 748 20.11 -13.73 11.41
N TRP A 749 20.41 -12.48 11.75
CA TRP A 749 21.79 -12.03 12.04
C TRP A 749 22.55 -12.98 12.99
N ALA A 750 21.85 -13.60 13.97
CA ALA A 750 22.45 -14.53 14.91
C ALA A 750 22.85 -15.87 14.23
N THR A 751 22.01 -16.42 13.35
CA THR A 751 22.33 -17.67 12.63
C THR A 751 23.41 -17.45 11.58
N SER A 752 23.39 -16.28 10.89
CA SER A 752 24.45 -15.90 9.95
C SER A 752 25.77 -15.69 10.65
N ALA A 753 25.79 -14.97 11.78
CA ALA A 753 27.01 -14.79 12.57
C ALA A 753 27.54 -16.13 13.08
N VAL A 754 26.70 -16.94 13.74
CA VAL A 754 27.10 -18.28 14.22
C VAL A 754 27.63 -19.14 13.08
N TYR A 755 26.96 -19.17 11.94
CA TYR A 755 27.38 -19.93 10.79
C TYR A 755 28.73 -19.44 10.22
N ASN A 756 28.88 -18.14 9.98
CA ASN A 756 30.10 -17.57 9.41
C ASN A 756 31.31 -17.60 10.36
N TYR A 757 31.09 -17.61 11.66
CA TYR A 757 32.15 -17.71 12.64
C TYR A 757 32.52 -19.15 12.97
N LEU A 758 31.56 -20.08 13.00
CA LEU A 758 31.80 -21.48 13.38
C LEU A 758 32.03 -22.42 12.20
N PHE A 759 31.39 -22.21 11.05
CA PHE A 759 31.49 -23.09 9.90
C PHE A 759 32.90 -23.23 9.35
N PRO A 760 33.70 -22.15 9.19
CA PRO A 760 35.10 -22.28 8.76
C PRO A 760 35.94 -23.13 9.71
N TYR A 761 35.63 -23.11 11.03
CA TYR A 761 36.37 -23.85 12.04
C TYR A 761 35.99 -25.34 12.08
N MET A 762 34.68 -25.65 12.05
CA MET A 762 34.22 -27.01 12.36
C MET A 762 34.12 -27.91 11.12
N VAL A 763 33.88 -27.34 9.95
CA VAL A 763 33.55 -28.11 8.74
C VAL A 763 34.60 -27.99 7.65
N ALA A 764 35.01 -26.75 7.33
CA ALA A 764 35.92 -26.54 6.20
C ALA A 764 37.33 -27.10 6.46
N ASN A 765 37.84 -26.96 7.71
CA ASN A 765 39.17 -27.43 8.04
C ASN A 765 39.23 -28.94 8.19
N THR A 766 38.13 -29.60 8.60
CA THR A 766 38.04 -31.05 8.79
C THR A 766 37.82 -31.79 7.46
N LEU A 767 37.08 -31.18 6.54
CA LEU A 767 36.71 -31.81 5.28
C LEU A 767 37.63 -31.42 4.10
N HIS A 768 38.27 -30.24 4.18
CA HIS A 768 39.16 -29.74 3.13
C HIS A 768 40.32 -28.92 3.66
N PRO A 769 41.44 -29.56 4.00
CA PRO A 769 42.69 -28.89 4.30
C PRO A 769 43.08 -27.94 3.12
N GLY A 770 43.20 -26.65 3.39
CA GLY A 770 43.51 -25.64 2.36
C GLY A 770 42.33 -24.79 1.89
N ALA A 771 41.05 -25.09 2.22
CA ALA A 771 39.92 -24.22 1.89
C ALA A 771 40.00 -22.86 2.61
N VAL A 772 40.41 -22.86 3.87
CA VAL A 772 40.64 -21.66 4.65
C VAL A 772 41.74 -20.79 4.05
N GLN A 773 42.83 -21.40 3.58
CA GLN A 773 43.95 -20.68 2.95
C GLN A 773 43.52 -20.02 1.64
N ARG A 774 42.78 -20.75 0.79
CA ARG A 774 42.24 -20.16 -0.46
C ARG A 774 41.28 -19.01 -0.18
N HIS A 775 40.41 -19.17 0.81
CA HIS A 775 39.51 -18.10 1.19
C HIS A 775 40.27 -16.87 1.71
N GLN A 776 41.31 -17.09 2.49
CA GLN A 776 42.18 -16.03 2.98
C GLN A 776 42.91 -15.29 1.84
N GLU A 777 43.34 -16.01 0.79
CA GLU A 777 43.93 -15.40 -0.40
C GLU A 777 42.91 -14.52 -1.13
N VAL A 778 41.67 -14.98 -1.29
CA VAL A 778 40.59 -14.18 -1.89
C VAL A 778 40.28 -12.93 -1.05
N MET A 779 40.25 -13.08 0.28
CA MET A 779 40.07 -11.94 1.18
C MET A 779 41.20 -10.92 1.06
N ARG A 780 42.47 -11.39 1.00
CA ARG A 780 43.64 -10.51 0.80
C ARG A 780 43.57 -9.76 -0.54
N LYS A 781 43.15 -10.42 -1.62
CA LYS A 781 42.93 -9.78 -2.93
C LYS A 781 41.86 -8.70 -2.89
N ASN A 782 40.88 -8.85 -1.98
CA ASN A 782 39.78 -7.89 -1.75
C ASN A 782 40.09 -6.87 -0.65
N ASN A 783 41.32 -6.81 -0.16
CA ASN A 783 41.74 -5.96 0.95
C ASN A 783 40.91 -6.22 2.22
N GLN A 784 40.64 -7.50 2.51
CA GLN A 784 39.89 -7.99 3.66
C GLN A 784 40.75 -8.89 4.53
N SER A 785 40.40 -8.97 5.82
CA SER A 785 41.01 -9.85 6.82
C SER A 785 39.91 -10.46 7.69
N TRP A 786 40.23 -11.48 8.47
CA TRP A 786 39.32 -12.02 9.46
C TRP A 786 39.20 -11.12 10.69
N TYR A 787 37.99 -10.93 11.23
CA TYR A 787 37.83 -10.38 12.58
C TYR A 787 38.37 -11.36 13.62
N ILE A 788 37.99 -12.64 13.46
CA ILE A 788 38.49 -13.75 14.27
C ILE A 788 39.07 -14.77 13.28
N PRO A 789 40.41 -14.85 13.16
CA PRO A 789 41.02 -15.80 12.26
C PRO A 789 40.72 -17.22 12.69
N PRO A 790 40.48 -18.16 11.74
CA PRO A 790 40.37 -19.58 12.03
C PRO A 790 41.65 -20.08 12.73
N SER A 791 41.54 -20.82 13.84
CA SER A 791 42.67 -21.50 14.43
C SER A 791 43.26 -22.48 13.41
N PRO A 792 44.58 -22.60 13.28
CA PRO A 792 45.21 -23.49 12.37
C PRO A 792 44.86 -24.96 12.61
#